data_d5d72d4c26ce2cfea16979c904ce9941
#
_entry.id   d5d72d4c26ce2cfea16979c904ce9941
#
_cell.length_a   1.000
_cell.length_b   1.000
_cell.length_c   1.000
_cell.angle_alpha   90.00
_cell.angle_beta   90.00
_cell.angle_gamma   90.00
#
_symmetry.space_group_name_H-M   'P 1'
#
loop_
_entity.id
_entity.type
_entity.pdbx_description
1 polymer ?
#
loop_
_entity_poly.entity_id
_entity_poly.type
_entity_poly.pdbx_seq_one_letter_code
_entity_poly.pdbx_strand_id
1 'polypeptide(L)'
;MAYSYTEKKRIRKDFGKLPSIMEVPYLLAIQLDSYTKFTQQGIPARQRDDIGLQAAFKSVFPIVSYSGNAALEYVDYALGQPVFDVAECQLRGVTYAVPLRVRVRLIIYDRESSQKTIKDIKEQEVYMGEIPLMTENGTFIINGTERVIVSQLHRSPGVFFDHDKGKTHSSGKLLYSARIIPYRGSWLDFEFDPKDMVYVRIDRRRKLPATILLRALGYTAQQILEMFYDVNIFNVDKDGNYVVELVPDRLRGEIASFDILDKDGSVIVEAGRRITARHVRQIEKSKLKELTVPQEYVVGRALAKDIVNPKTGEVLFECNSEITADMLKKLGEAGIVAIETIYTNELDCGPFVSHTLRIDPTRSQLDALVEIYRMMRPGEPPTKESAENLFQNLFFSAERYDLSAVGRMKFNRRLGREEIVGSGTLSKEDIVAVMKMLVDIRNGKGIVDDIDHLGNRRVRSVGEMAENQFRVGLVRVERAVKERLSMAESEGLMPQDLINAKPVAAAVKEFFGSSQLSQFMDQNNPLSEVTHKRRVSALGPGGLTRERAGFEVRDVHPTHYGRVCPIETPEGPNIGLINSLATFARTNPYGFLESPYRKVVNGKVTDEIEFLSAINEAEYVVAQASAAVDAKGNLIEDLVAVRHMNEFTVKAPGEVQYMDVSPKQVVSVAASLIPFLEHDDANRALMGSNMQRQAVPTLKSDKPLVGTGMERAVARDSGVCVVARRGGVVDMIDSGRIVVRINEAEVAPGQAPVDIYNLIKYTRSNQNTCINQRPFVNEGDIVAKGDILADGPSTDLGELALGQNMRIAFMPWNGYNFEDSILISERVVREDRFTTIHIQELTCIARDTKLGAEEITSDIPNVGEGALAKLDEAGIVYIGAEVNAGDILVGKVTPKGETQLTPEEKL
;
A
#
# COMPACT_ATOMS: atom_id res chain seq x y z
N MET A 1 0.37 -27.38 -32.50
CA MET A 1 -0.20 -27.49 -31.16
C MET A 1 0.02 -28.92 -30.67
N ALA A 2 0.64 -29.08 -29.49
CA ALA A 2 0.75 -30.39 -28.90
C ALA A 2 -0.66 -30.93 -28.55
N TYR A 3 -0.91 -32.17 -28.86
CA TYR A 3 -2.18 -32.85 -28.59
C TYR A 3 -2.34 -32.97 -27.05
N SER A 4 -3.43 -32.45 -26.49
CA SER A 4 -3.77 -32.54 -25.07
C SER A 4 -4.99 -33.43 -24.88
N TYR A 5 -4.80 -34.57 -24.25
CA TYR A 5 -5.88 -35.47 -23.89
C TYR A 5 -6.82 -34.90 -22.84
N THR A 6 -6.25 -34.19 -21.88
CA THR A 6 -7.03 -33.60 -20.78
C THR A 6 -7.93 -32.48 -21.25
N GLU A 7 -7.52 -31.68 -22.21
CA GLU A 7 -8.38 -30.65 -22.82
C GLU A 7 -9.58 -31.23 -23.52
N LYS A 8 -9.44 -32.40 -24.21
CA LYS A 8 -10.56 -33.06 -24.86
C LYS A 8 -11.67 -33.44 -23.90
N LYS A 9 -11.33 -33.89 -22.69
CA LYS A 9 -12.33 -34.25 -21.66
C LYS A 9 -13.09 -33.05 -21.09
N ARG A 10 -12.58 -31.84 -21.30
CA ARG A 10 -13.13 -30.62 -20.76
C ARG A 10 -13.82 -29.73 -21.79
N ILE A 11 -14.25 -30.28 -22.90
CA ILE A 11 -14.92 -29.51 -23.95
C ILE A 11 -16.26 -28.99 -23.42
N ARG A 12 -16.41 -27.66 -23.45
CA ARG A 12 -17.65 -26.96 -23.16
C ARG A 12 -18.09 -26.16 -24.38
N LYS A 13 -19.40 -26.03 -24.58
CA LYS A 13 -19.95 -25.16 -25.60
C LYS A 13 -19.84 -23.71 -25.13
N ASP A 14 -19.19 -22.87 -25.94
CA ASP A 14 -19.02 -21.45 -25.66
C ASP A 14 -20.13 -20.65 -26.34
N PHE A 15 -20.95 -19.99 -25.54
CA PHE A 15 -22.01 -19.09 -25.98
C PHE A 15 -21.59 -17.61 -25.96
N GLY A 16 -20.33 -17.30 -25.64
CA GLY A 16 -19.79 -15.96 -25.59
C GLY A 16 -19.91 -15.23 -26.93
N LYS A 17 -20.38 -13.98 -26.88
CA LYS A 17 -20.51 -13.12 -28.06
C LYS A 17 -19.26 -12.29 -28.33
N LEU A 18 -18.46 -12.04 -27.30
CA LEU A 18 -17.22 -11.24 -27.40
C LEU A 18 -16.02 -12.18 -27.54
N PRO A 19 -15.07 -11.88 -28.45
CA PRO A 19 -13.85 -12.65 -28.55
C PRO A 19 -12.98 -12.45 -27.32
N SER A 20 -12.25 -13.47 -26.93
CA SER A 20 -11.21 -13.34 -25.89
C SER A 20 -9.98 -12.65 -26.49
N ILE A 21 -9.67 -11.46 -26.00
CA ILE A 21 -8.55 -10.64 -26.46
C ILE A 21 -7.29 -10.94 -25.67
N MET A 22 -7.43 -11.14 -24.37
CA MET A 22 -6.35 -11.37 -23.43
C MET A 22 -6.71 -12.56 -22.54
N GLU A 23 -5.75 -13.45 -22.34
CA GLU A 23 -5.90 -14.53 -21.37
C GLU A 23 -5.89 -13.99 -19.95
N VAL A 24 -6.58 -14.68 -19.04
CA VAL A 24 -6.58 -14.34 -17.64
C VAL A 24 -5.14 -14.44 -17.13
N PRO A 25 -4.57 -13.38 -16.49
CA PRO A 25 -3.23 -13.44 -15.95
C PRO A 25 -3.14 -14.48 -14.82
N TYR A 26 -1.92 -14.89 -14.48
CA TYR A 26 -1.71 -15.79 -13.36
C TYR A 26 -2.26 -15.13 -12.07
N LEU A 27 -3.23 -15.79 -11.45
CA LEU A 27 -4.03 -15.19 -10.40
C LEU A 27 -3.24 -14.87 -9.11
N LEU A 28 -2.14 -15.57 -8.88
CA LEU A 28 -1.28 -15.42 -7.70
C LEU A 28 -0.05 -14.55 -7.93
N ALA A 29 0.03 -13.90 -9.09
CA ALA A 29 1.20 -13.12 -9.50
C ALA A 29 1.59 -12.03 -8.49
N ILE A 30 0.63 -11.37 -7.87
CA ILE A 30 0.89 -10.31 -6.89
C ILE A 30 1.74 -10.81 -5.71
N GLN A 31 1.46 -12.02 -5.22
CA GLN A 31 2.22 -12.60 -4.11
C GLN A 31 3.61 -13.07 -4.56
N LEU A 32 3.66 -13.84 -5.61
CA LEU A 32 4.91 -14.45 -6.10
C LEU A 32 5.89 -13.41 -6.60
N ASP A 33 5.46 -12.47 -7.42
CA ASP A 33 6.33 -11.44 -7.99
C ASP A 33 6.91 -10.53 -6.90
N SER A 34 6.09 -10.13 -5.93
CA SER A 34 6.53 -9.31 -4.83
C SER A 34 7.63 -9.97 -4.00
N TYR A 35 7.43 -11.23 -3.63
CA TYR A 35 8.40 -11.92 -2.78
C TYR A 35 9.66 -12.33 -3.54
N THR A 36 9.54 -12.64 -4.83
CA THR A 36 10.71 -12.89 -5.70
C THR A 36 11.59 -11.65 -5.81
N LYS A 37 10.99 -10.47 -5.95
CA LYS A 37 11.73 -9.21 -5.94
C LYS A 37 12.38 -8.92 -4.58
N PHE A 38 11.75 -9.30 -3.49
CA PHE A 38 12.32 -9.15 -2.16
C PHE A 38 13.56 -10.00 -1.95
N THR A 39 13.50 -11.28 -2.25
CA THR A 39 14.60 -12.21 -2.03
C THR A 39 15.66 -12.18 -3.11
N GLN A 40 15.28 -11.89 -4.37
CA GLN A 40 16.14 -11.99 -5.54
C GLN A 40 16.93 -13.31 -5.58
N GLN A 41 16.28 -14.39 -5.17
CA GLN A 41 16.88 -15.73 -5.14
C GLN A 41 17.22 -16.18 -6.57
N GLY A 42 18.39 -16.77 -6.74
CA GLY A 42 18.85 -17.27 -8.03
C GLY A 42 19.49 -16.22 -8.94
N ILE A 43 19.45 -14.95 -8.58
CA ILE A 43 20.13 -13.88 -9.32
C ILE A 43 21.57 -13.74 -8.79
N PRO A 44 22.59 -13.73 -9.66
CA PRO A 44 23.97 -13.51 -9.23
C PRO A 44 24.13 -12.18 -8.48
N ALA A 45 24.92 -12.16 -7.43
CA ALA A 45 25.07 -11.01 -6.54
C ALA A 45 25.41 -9.70 -7.26
N ARG A 46 26.18 -9.77 -8.35
CA ARG A 46 26.58 -8.60 -9.14
C ARG A 46 25.49 -8.02 -10.02
N GLN A 47 24.44 -8.83 -10.30
CA GLN A 47 23.32 -8.44 -11.17
C GLN A 47 22.07 -8.08 -10.40
N ARG A 48 22.13 -8.09 -9.07
CA ARG A 48 20.98 -7.76 -8.23
C ARG A 48 20.67 -6.27 -8.28
N ASP A 49 19.38 -5.98 -8.38
CA ASP A 49 18.88 -4.61 -8.32
C ASP A 49 18.80 -4.11 -6.87
N ASP A 50 18.79 -2.79 -6.69
CA ASP A 50 18.67 -2.15 -5.37
C ASP A 50 17.23 -2.16 -4.86
N ILE A 51 16.67 -3.35 -4.69
CA ILE A 51 15.31 -3.60 -4.19
C ILE A 51 15.35 -4.73 -3.16
N GLY A 52 14.34 -4.80 -2.30
CA GLY A 52 14.20 -5.84 -1.30
C GLY A 52 15.37 -5.90 -0.32
N LEU A 53 15.95 -7.07 -0.12
CA LEU A 53 17.06 -7.29 0.81
C LEU A 53 18.30 -6.46 0.46
N GLN A 54 18.61 -6.33 -0.82
CA GLN A 54 19.73 -5.53 -1.30
C GLN A 54 19.59 -4.06 -0.90
N ALA A 55 18.39 -3.49 -1.10
CA ALA A 55 18.09 -2.13 -0.69
C ALA A 55 18.14 -1.95 0.83
N ALA A 56 17.64 -2.92 1.60
CA ALA A 56 17.68 -2.89 3.05
C ALA A 56 19.13 -2.88 3.58
N PHE A 57 20.00 -3.73 3.06
CA PHE A 57 21.41 -3.75 3.42
C PHE A 57 22.12 -2.45 3.03
N LYS A 58 21.92 -1.98 1.82
CA LYS A 58 22.57 -0.72 1.36
C LYS A 58 22.09 0.52 2.11
N SER A 59 20.87 0.50 2.65
CA SER A 59 20.35 1.63 3.43
C SER A 59 20.98 1.74 4.82
N VAL A 60 21.46 0.62 5.38
CA VAL A 60 22.04 0.56 6.72
C VAL A 60 23.56 0.58 6.66
N PHE A 61 24.18 -0.18 5.76
CA PHE A 61 25.63 -0.20 5.57
C PHE A 61 26.09 0.94 4.64
N PRO A 62 27.30 1.49 4.80
CA PRO A 62 28.33 1.12 5.77
C PRO A 62 28.07 1.67 7.18
N ILE A 63 28.41 0.86 8.18
CA ILE A 63 28.36 1.25 9.59
C ILE A 63 29.74 1.78 9.99
N VAL A 64 29.79 3.06 10.33
CA VAL A 64 31.04 3.73 10.75
C VAL A 64 31.04 3.90 12.27
N SER A 65 32.19 3.67 12.92
CA SER A 65 32.32 3.92 14.35
C SER A 65 32.17 5.41 14.68
N TYR A 66 31.81 5.73 15.92
CA TYR A 66 31.69 7.12 16.38
C TYR A 66 32.99 7.92 16.24
N SER A 67 34.13 7.24 16.36
CA SER A 67 35.44 7.84 16.20
C SER A 67 35.91 7.92 14.74
N GLY A 68 35.25 7.26 13.84
CA GLY A 68 35.57 7.17 12.42
C GLY A 68 36.77 6.28 12.10
N ASN A 69 37.30 5.52 13.05
CA ASN A 69 38.51 4.69 12.90
C ASN A 69 38.24 3.30 12.32
N ALA A 70 37.00 2.84 12.31
CA ALA A 70 36.64 1.56 11.76
C ALA A 70 35.29 1.68 11.02
N ALA A 71 35.12 0.91 9.97
CA ALA A 71 33.89 0.86 9.20
C ALA A 71 33.59 -0.60 8.83
N LEU A 72 32.32 -0.95 8.87
CA LEU A 72 31.80 -2.24 8.43
C LEU A 72 31.03 -2.04 7.14
N GLU A 73 31.52 -2.58 6.05
CA GLU A 73 30.93 -2.46 4.73
C GLU A 73 30.19 -3.72 4.33
N TYR A 74 29.11 -3.55 3.60
CA TYR A 74 28.34 -4.62 2.98
C TYR A 74 28.91 -4.95 1.61
N VAL A 75 29.05 -6.26 1.33
CA VAL A 75 29.50 -6.74 0.01
C VAL A 75 28.35 -7.38 -0.74
N ASP A 76 27.83 -8.48 -0.24
CA ASP A 76 26.70 -9.22 -0.81
C ASP A 76 25.99 -10.09 0.23
N TYR A 77 24.87 -10.69 -0.16
CA TYR A 77 24.18 -11.69 0.65
C TYR A 77 23.90 -12.94 -0.19
N ALA A 78 23.75 -14.05 0.51
CA ALA A 78 23.38 -15.33 -0.09
C ALA A 78 22.30 -16.01 0.75
N LEU A 79 21.35 -16.62 0.07
CA LEU A 79 20.34 -17.46 0.69
C LEU A 79 20.78 -18.93 0.56
N GLY A 80 20.79 -19.63 1.68
CA GLY A 80 21.12 -21.06 1.73
C GLY A 80 19.98 -21.93 1.21
N GLN A 81 20.11 -23.23 1.44
CA GLN A 81 19.06 -24.21 1.13
C GLN A 81 18.18 -24.45 2.36
N PRO A 82 16.89 -24.68 2.21
CA PRO A 82 16.02 -25.04 3.32
C PRO A 82 16.44 -26.41 3.91
N VAL A 83 16.45 -26.49 5.23
CA VAL A 83 16.80 -27.74 5.96
C VAL A 83 15.74 -28.82 5.73
N PHE A 84 14.47 -28.41 5.73
CA PHE A 84 13.32 -29.29 5.53
C PHE A 84 12.50 -28.81 4.35
N ASP A 85 11.86 -29.74 3.66
CA ASP A 85 10.88 -29.37 2.63
C ASP A 85 9.55 -28.92 3.24
N VAL A 86 8.59 -28.53 2.41
CA VAL A 86 7.28 -28.03 2.85
C VAL A 86 6.52 -29.09 3.67
N ALA A 87 6.49 -30.33 3.19
CA ALA A 87 5.75 -31.41 3.85
C ALA A 87 6.34 -31.73 5.22
N GLU A 88 7.67 -31.78 5.32
CA GLU A 88 8.38 -32.04 6.57
C GLU A 88 8.25 -30.90 7.57
N CYS A 89 8.27 -29.64 7.11
CA CYS A 89 8.00 -28.47 7.95
C CYS A 89 6.60 -28.50 8.56
N GLN A 90 5.60 -28.88 7.78
CA GLN A 90 4.23 -29.03 8.25
C GLN A 90 4.10 -30.16 9.28
N LEU A 91 4.76 -31.28 9.04
CA LEU A 91 4.75 -32.42 9.95
C LEU A 91 5.44 -32.11 11.29
N ARG A 92 6.57 -31.41 11.25
CA ARG A 92 7.38 -31.08 12.43
C ARG A 92 6.89 -29.83 13.17
N GLY A 93 6.01 -29.03 12.57
CA GLY A 93 5.54 -27.78 13.17
C GLY A 93 6.60 -26.67 13.16
N VAL A 94 7.52 -26.67 12.19
CA VAL A 94 8.58 -25.68 12.05
C VAL A 94 8.33 -24.76 10.86
N THR A 95 9.04 -23.63 10.82
CA THR A 95 8.92 -22.68 9.74
C THR A 95 9.75 -23.09 8.52
N TYR A 96 9.16 -23.04 7.35
CA TYR A 96 9.86 -23.24 6.08
C TYR A 96 10.69 -21.99 5.74
N ALA A 97 11.99 -22.04 6.04
CA ALA A 97 12.87 -20.89 5.94
C ALA A 97 14.27 -21.31 5.45
N VAL A 98 15.01 -20.35 4.93
CA VAL A 98 16.39 -20.52 4.52
C VAL A 98 17.32 -19.66 5.35
N PRO A 99 18.53 -20.10 5.64
CA PRO A 99 19.53 -19.27 6.31
C PRO A 99 19.99 -18.15 5.40
N LEU A 100 20.06 -16.94 5.95
CA LEU A 100 20.60 -15.76 5.27
C LEU A 100 22.03 -15.54 5.76
N ARG A 101 22.97 -15.42 4.84
CA ARG A 101 24.36 -15.12 5.10
C ARG A 101 24.77 -13.88 4.36
N VAL A 102 25.43 -12.99 5.05
CA VAL A 102 25.88 -11.71 4.53
C VAL A 102 27.39 -11.67 4.55
N ARG A 103 27.98 -11.29 3.43
CA ARG A 103 29.41 -11.04 3.34
C ARG A 103 29.66 -9.58 3.68
N VAL A 104 30.41 -9.35 4.75
CA VAL A 104 30.73 -8.02 5.24
C VAL A 104 32.25 -7.86 5.32
N ARG A 105 32.67 -6.61 5.21
CA ARG A 105 34.07 -6.25 5.22
C ARG A 105 34.32 -5.25 6.34
N LEU A 106 35.19 -5.63 7.31
CA LEU A 106 35.61 -4.72 8.36
C LEU A 106 36.87 -4.01 7.89
N ILE A 107 36.81 -2.70 7.79
CA ILE A 107 37.96 -1.84 7.43
C ILE A 107 38.38 -1.08 8.67
N ILE A 108 39.66 -1.23 9.02
CA ILE A 108 40.30 -0.50 10.13
C ILE A 108 41.23 0.55 9.55
N TYR A 109 40.99 1.81 9.93
CA TYR A 109 41.80 2.94 9.50
C TYR A 109 42.95 3.17 10.49
N ASP A 110 44.07 3.70 9.99
CA ASP A 110 45.22 4.08 10.81
C ASP A 110 44.92 5.38 11.58
N ARG A 111 45.06 5.32 12.91
CA ARG A 111 44.84 6.47 13.81
C ARG A 111 45.90 7.55 13.71
N GLU A 112 47.10 7.18 13.31
CA GLU A 112 48.28 8.10 13.28
C GLU A 112 48.35 8.93 12.00
N SER A 113 47.60 8.54 10.97
CA SER A 113 47.60 9.21 9.67
C SER A 113 46.46 10.22 9.58
N SER A 114 46.77 11.44 9.15
CA SER A 114 45.80 12.49 8.85
C SER A 114 44.99 12.15 7.58
N GLN A 115 45.50 11.29 6.72
CA GLN A 115 44.81 10.68 5.61
C GLN A 115 44.26 9.32 6.06
N LYS A 116 42.99 9.04 5.78
CA LYS A 116 42.38 7.75 6.11
C LYS A 116 43.04 6.60 5.34
N THR A 117 44.24 6.20 5.74
CA THR A 117 44.92 5.05 5.20
C THR A 117 44.39 3.77 5.84
N ILE A 118 44.15 2.77 5.03
CA ILE A 118 43.61 1.47 5.48
C ILE A 118 44.72 0.71 6.18
N LYS A 119 44.53 0.35 7.45
CA LYS A 119 45.45 -0.47 8.22
C LYS A 119 45.25 -1.95 7.98
N ASP A 120 44.00 -2.39 7.99
CA ASP A 120 43.61 -3.79 7.84
C ASP A 120 42.22 -3.92 7.23
N ILE A 121 42.01 -4.98 6.46
CA ILE A 121 40.70 -5.33 5.86
C ILE A 121 40.40 -6.79 6.21
N LYS A 122 39.26 -7.03 6.87
CA LYS A 122 38.79 -8.38 7.19
C LYS A 122 37.45 -8.60 6.53
N GLU A 123 37.39 -9.60 5.67
CA GLU A 123 36.18 -10.00 4.98
C GLU A 123 35.70 -11.35 5.50
N GLN A 124 34.42 -11.44 5.85
CA GLN A 124 33.82 -12.65 6.39
C GLN A 124 32.34 -12.75 6.03
N GLU A 125 31.88 -13.98 5.90
CA GLU A 125 30.47 -14.30 5.73
C GLU A 125 29.84 -14.52 7.11
N VAL A 126 28.79 -13.76 7.43
CA VAL A 126 28.13 -13.77 8.73
C VAL A 126 26.71 -14.27 8.58
N TYR A 127 26.28 -15.15 9.50
CA TYR A 127 24.90 -15.60 9.60
C TYR A 127 24.01 -14.50 10.18
N MET A 128 22.91 -14.16 9.45
CA MET A 128 21.97 -13.09 9.82
C MET A 128 20.58 -13.59 10.18
N GLY A 129 20.43 -14.87 10.48
CA GLY A 129 19.12 -15.45 10.78
C GLY A 129 18.51 -16.18 9.60
N GLU A 130 17.24 -16.51 9.74
CA GLU A 130 16.49 -17.24 8.73
C GLU A 130 15.39 -16.35 8.13
N ILE A 131 15.19 -16.49 6.81
CA ILE A 131 14.13 -15.82 6.09
C ILE A 131 13.13 -16.87 5.64
N PRO A 132 11.82 -16.74 6.00
CA PRO A 132 10.80 -17.62 5.48
C PRO A 132 10.74 -17.58 3.95
N LEU A 133 10.63 -18.76 3.35
CA LEU A 133 10.43 -18.90 1.91
C LEU A 133 8.95 -19.00 1.57
N MET A 134 8.58 -18.36 0.46
CA MET A 134 7.27 -18.51 -0.12
C MET A 134 7.18 -19.83 -0.89
N THR A 135 6.09 -20.58 -0.69
CA THR A 135 5.81 -21.79 -1.46
C THR A 135 5.42 -21.41 -2.90
N GLU A 136 5.40 -22.39 -3.79
CA GLU A 136 4.98 -22.18 -5.19
C GLU A 136 3.56 -21.61 -5.32
N ASN A 137 2.73 -21.78 -4.31
CA ASN A 137 1.35 -21.31 -4.27
C ASN A 137 1.17 -19.95 -3.58
N GLY A 138 2.23 -19.24 -3.27
CA GLY A 138 2.14 -17.92 -2.67
C GLY A 138 1.83 -17.90 -1.18
N THR A 139 2.09 -18.98 -0.46
CA THR A 139 1.87 -19.13 0.98
C THR A 139 3.17 -19.26 1.76
N PHE A 140 3.09 -19.06 3.07
CA PHE A 140 4.22 -19.25 3.98
C PHE A 140 3.86 -20.34 4.99
N ILE A 141 4.83 -21.20 5.28
CA ILE A 141 4.68 -22.19 6.34
C ILE A 141 5.35 -21.64 7.60
N ILE A 142 4.56 -21.18 8.54
CA ILE A 142 5.01 -20.60 9.80
C ILE A 142 4.55 -21.48 10.94
N ASN A 143 5.50 -22.05 11.67
CA ASN A 143 5.24 -22.99 12.77
C ASN A 143 4.34 -24.17 12.37
N GLY A 144 4.51 -24.66 11.15
CA GLY A 144 3.75 -25.77 10.60
C GLY A 144 2.36 -25.43 10.04
N THR A 145 1.93 -24.18 10.12
CA THR A 145 0.65 -23.70 9.58
C THR A 145 0.87 -22.91 8.31
N GLU A 146 0.00 -23.08 7.32
CA GLU A 146 0.01 -22.24 6.12
C GLU A 146 -0.61 -20.87 6.41
N ARG A 147 0.11 -19.82 6.06
CA ARG A 147 -0.32 -18.45 6.23
C ARG A 147 -0.21 -17.66 4.93
N VAL A 148 -1.08 -16.70 4.77
CA VAL A 148 -1.07 -15.74 3.66
C VAL A 148 -0.89 -14.34 4.22
N ILE A 149 0.01 -13.58 3.63
CA ILE A 149 0.19 -12.17 3.97
C ILE A 149 -0.61 -11.35 2.98
N VAL A 150 -1.64 -10.69 3.49
CA VAL A 150 -2.57 -9.87 2.70
C VAL A 150 -1.89 -8.56 2.33
N SER A 151 -2.05 -8.14 1.08
CA SER A 151 -1.57 -6.84 0.61
C SER A 151 -2.31 -5.71 1.31
N GLN A 152 -1.61 -4.63 1.62
CA GLN A 152 -2.17 -3.47 2.28
C GLN A 152 -2.38 -2.32 1.30
N LEU A 153 -3.56 -1.72 1.34
CA LEU A 153 -3.87 -0.50 0.61
C LEU A 153 -3.72 0.68 1.57
N HIS A 154 -2.79 1.57 1.31
CA HIS A 154 -2.51 2.72 2.16
C HIS A 154 -2.33 3.99 1.34
N ARG A 155 -2.41 5.13 1.99
CA ARG A 155 -2.15 6.40 1.34
C ARG A 155 -0.69 6.46 0.88
N SER A 156 -0.46 6.81 -0.38
CA SER A 156 0.89 6.96 -0.93
C SER A 156 1.69 8.03 -0.17
N PRO A 157 3.00 7.88 0.00
CA PRO A 157 3.85 9.00 0.40
C PRO A 157 3.73 10.15 -0.61
N GLY A 158 3.97 11.36 -0.16
CA GLY A 158 3.91 12.56 -0.98
C GLY A 158 3.23 13.71 -0.26
N VAL A 159 2.73 14.67 -1.01
CA VAL A 159 1.99 15.82 -0.47
C VAL A 159 0.51 15.74 -0.86
N PHE A 160 -0.37 16.01 0.08
CA PHE A 160 -1.82 16.04 -0.11
C PHE A 160 -2.40 17.33 0.42
N PHE A 161 -3.27 17.93 -0.38
CA PHE A 161 -4.03 19.11 -0.02
C PHE A 161 -5.47 18.71 0.22
N ASP A 162 -6.04 19.14 1.32
CA ASP A 162 -7.40 18.75 1.73
C ASP A 162 -8.08 19.90 2.46
N HIS A 163 -9.36 19.75 2.76
CA HIS A 163 -10.13 20.65 3.60
C HIS A 163 -11.09 19.86 4.49
N ASP A 164 -11.59 20.50 5.53
CA ASP A 164 -12.48 19.90 6.52
C ASP A 164 -13.96 19.82 6.12
N LYS A 165 -14.31 20.24 4.93
CA LYS A 165 -15.69 20.33 4.43
C LYS A 165 -16.61 21.22 5.28
N GLY A 166 -16.03 22.16 6.03
CA GLY A 166 -16.78 23.09 6.88
C GLY A 166 -17.30 22.51 8.19
N LYS A 167 -16.88 21.30 8.56
CA LYS A 167 -17.40 20.59 9.76
C LYS A 167 -16.77 21.02 11.06
N THR A 168 -15.56 21.54 11.05
CA THR A 168 -14.78 21.82 12.25
C THR A 168 -15.19 23.13 12.93
N HIS A 169 -15.64 24.12 12.19
CA HIS A 169 -16.04 25.42 12.71
C HIS A 169 -17.52 25.70 12.44
N SER A 170 -18.18 26.37 13.39
CA SER A 170 -19.63 26.67 13.33
C SER A 170 -20.00 27.59 12.15
N SER A 171 -19.08 28.39 11.63
CA SER A 171 -19.31 29.27 10.48
C SER A 171 -19.42 28.54 9.14
N GLY A 172 -19.12 27.25 9.08
CA GLY A 172 -19.09 26.48 7.84
C GLY A 172 -17.94 26.81 6.91
N LYS A 173 -16.93 27.57 7.37
CA LYS A 173 -15.77 27.97 6.59
C LYS A 173 -14.87 26.77 6.28
N LEU A 174 -14.43 26.66 5.04
CA LEU A 174 -13.49 25.63 4.63
C LEU A 174 -12.10 25.94 5.17
N LEU A 175 -11.56 25.04 5.97
CA LEU A 175 -10.21 25.13 6.52
C LEU A 175 -9.29 24.22 5.71
N TYR A 176 -8.46 24.82 4.87
CA TYR A 176 -7.55 24.08 4.01
C TYR A 176 -6.33 23.60 4.77
N SER A 177 -5.80 22.47 4.39
CA SER A 177 -4.61 21.89 4.98
C SER A 177 -3.74 21.21 3.90
N ALA A 178 -2.45 21.15 4.15
CA ALA A 178 -1.49 20.41 3.35
C ALA A 178 -0.75 19.44 4.26
N ARG A 179 -0.54 18.22 3.80
CA ARG A 179 0.16 17.20 4.56
C ARG A 179 1.24 16.56 3.73
N ILE A 180 2.48 16.61 4.23
CA ILE A 180 3.60 15.90 3.65
C ILE A 180 3.77 14.59 4.41
N ILE A 181 3.52 13.48 3.73
CA ILE A 181 3.61 12.13 4.29
C ILE A 181 4.87 11.48 3.72
N PRO A 182 5.90 11.20 4.53
CA PRO A 182 7.04 10.42 4.08
C PRO A 182 6.75 8.93 4.10
N TYR A 183 7.56 8.17 3.39
CA TYR A 183 7.56 6.71 3.52
C TYR A 183 8.05 6.29 4.91
N ARG A 184 9.06 7.00 5.41
CA ARG A 184 9.64 6.84 6.74
C ARG A 184 10.11 8.20 7.26
N GLY A 185 9.64 8.61 8.42
CA GLY A 185 10.04 9.86 9.05
C GLY A 185 8.88 10.63 9.67
N SER A 186 9.14 11.86 10.03
CA SER A 186 8.18 12.75 10.66
C SER A 186 7.22 13.36 9.65
N TRP A 187 5.96 13.44 10.01
CA TRP A 187 4.93 14.11 9.22
C TRP A 187 5.00 15.61 9.39
N LEU A 188 4.74 16.34 8.33
CA LEU A 188 4.68 17.81 8.33
C LEU A 188 3.32 18.24 7.81
N ASP A 189 2.55 18.93 8.65
CA ASP A 189 1.22 19.40 8.32
C ASP A 189 1.19 20.94 8.36
N PHE A 190 0.61 21.54 7.32
CA PHE A 190 0.24 22.96 7.31
C PHE A 190 -1.26 23.07 7.34
N GLU A 191 -1.80 23.95 8.16
CA GLU A 191 -3.24 24.14 8.26
C GLU A 191 -3.62 25.62 8.38
N PHE A 192 -4.81 25.95 7.90
CA PHE A 192 -5.42 27.25 8.13
C PHE A 192 -6.28 27.21 9.39
N ASP A 193 -6.20 28.28 10.18
CA ASP A 193 -7.08 28.52 11.32
C ASP A 193 -8.37 29.22 10.85
N PRO A 194 -9.51 29.16 11.59
CA PRO A 194 -10.70 29.94 11.28
C PRO A 194 -10.46 31.45 11.11
N LYS A 195 -9.40 31.97 11.69
CA LYS A 195 -8.93 33.37 11.55
C LYS A 195 -8.05 33.60 10.33
N ASP A 196 -7.93 32.62 9.41
CA ASP A 196 -7.09 32.65 8.20
C ASP A 196 -5.58 32.76 8.45
N MET A 197 -5.10 32.21 9.54
CA MET A 197 -3.68 32.12 9.84
C MET A 197 -3.14 30.75 9.52
N VAL A 198 -1.89 30.68 9.05
CA VAL A 198 -1.23 29.43 8.67
C VAL A 198 -0.43 28.91 9.84
N TYR A 199 -0.71 27.66 10.22
CA TYR A 199 0.01 26.96 11.27
C TYR A 199 0.69 25.72 10.73
N VAL A 200 1.76 25.32 11.39
CA VAL A 200 2.48 24.09 11.10
C VAL A 200 2.40 23.14 12.29
N ARG A 201 2.25 21.85 12.01
CA ARG A 201 2.37 20.76 12.97
C ARG A 201 3.44 19.78 12.52
N ILE A 202 4.27 19.38 13.44
CA ILE A 202 5.26 18.33 13.21
C ILE A 202 4.86 17.13 14.07
N ASP A 203 4.68 15.96 13.46
CA ASP A 203 4.25 14.72 14.15
C ASP A 203 2.98 14.88 15.00
N ARG A 204 2.01 15.66 14.53
CA ARG A 204 0.76 15.96 15.24
C ARG A 204 0.94 16.57 16.62
N ARG A 205 2.07 17.20 16.86
CA ARG A 205 2.34 17.96 18.07
C ARG A 205 1.54 19.27 18.09
N ARG A 206 1.73 20.09 19.11
CA ARG A 206 1.12 21.41 19.22
C ARG A 206 1.41 22.25 17.96
N LYS A 207 0.42 22.96 17.45
CA LYS A 207 0.60 23.83 16.28
C LYS A 207 1.43 25.08 16.62
N LEU A 208 2.26 25.46 15.69
CA LEU A 208 3.06 26.68 15.70
C LEU A 208 2.72 27.52 14.47
N PRO A 209 2.86 28.86 14.51
CA PRO A 209 2.79 29.66 13.28
C PRO A 209 3.77 29.14 12.22
N ALA A 210 3.33 29.01 10.99
CA ALA A 210 4.15 28.43 9.91
C ALA A 210 5.42 29.24 9.61
N THR A 211 5.41 30.54 9.91
CA THR A 211 6.57 31.41 9.76
C THR A 211 7.73 31.07 10.69
N ILE A 212 7.46 30.41 11.83
CA ILE A 212 8.52 29.85 12.70
C ILE A 212 9.34 28.81 11.94
N LEU A 213 8.67 27.93 11.21
CA LEU A 213 9.37 26.94 10.40
C LEU A 213 10.20 27.59 9.28
N LEU A 214 9.65 28.61 8.61
CA LEU A 214 10.38 29.35 7.57
C LEU A 214 11.61 30.07 8.14
N ARG A 215 11.51 30.66 9.32
CA ARG A 215 12.66 31.26 9.99
C ARG A 215 13.69 30.25 10.41
N ALA A 216 13.26 29.08 10.88
CA ALA A 216 14.17 27.99 11.21
C ALA A 216 14.93 27.48 9.97
N LEU A 217 14.35 27.57 8.78
CA LEU A 217 15.00 27.28 7.51
C LEU A 217 16.04 28.33 7.09
N GLY A 218 16.10 29.48 7.78
CA GLY A 218 17.06 30.54 7.51
C GLY A 218 16.51 31.74 6.75
N TYR A 219 15.21 31.79 6.48
CA TYR A 219 14.57 32.94 5.81
C TYR A 219 14.29 34.07 6.79
N THR A 220 14.59 35.30 6.40
CA THR A 220 14.22 36.51 7.14
C THR A 220 12.78 36.91 6.83
N ALA A 221 12.18 37.76 7.67
CA ALA A 221 10.83 38.26 7.46
C ALA A 221 10.67 38.91 6.08
N GLN A 222 11.66 39.68 5.63
CA GLN A 222 11.65 40.30 4.32
C GLN A 222 11.65 39.25 3.20
N GLN A 223 12.48 38.22 3.30
CA GLN A 223 12.51 37.13 2.31
C GLN A 223 11.21 36.36 2.27
N ILE A 224 10.58 36.10 3.41
CA ILE A 224 9.27 35.45 3.49
C ILE A 224 8.21 36.29 2.74
N LEU A 225 8.15 37.58 2.96
CA LEU A 225 7.20 38.43 2.27
C LEU A 225 7.46 38.50 0.76
N GLU A 226 8.71 38.56 0.34
CA GLU A 226 9.07 38.50 -1.10
C GLU A 226 8.67 37.20 -1.79
N MET A 227 8.72 36.09 -1.06
CA MET A 227 8.34 34.78 -1.60
C MET A 227 6.84 34.65 -1.83
N PHE A 228 6.00 35.25 -0.98
CA PHE A 228 4.54 35.04 -1.02
C PHE A 228 3.77 36.19 -1.65
N TYR A 229 4.32 37.37 -1.74
CA TYR A 229 3.61 38.56 -2.21
C TYR A 229 4.38 39.30 -3.28
N ASP A 230 3.64 39.87 -4.22
CA ASP A 230 4.15 40.86 -5.12
C ASP A 230 4.28 42.22 -4.42
N VAL A 231 5.17 43.04 -4.90
CA VAL A 231 5.47 44.33 -4.30
C VAL A 231 4.86 45.46 -5.15
N ASN A 232 4.18 46.38 -4.47
CA ASN A 232 3.76 47.67 -5.05
C ASN A 232 4.73 48.75 -4.58
N ILE A 233 5.26 49.54 -5.49
CA ILE A 233 6.19 50.63 -5.20
C ILE A 233 5.45 51.96 -5.29
N PHE A 234 5.32 52.65 -4.17
CA PHE A 234 4.76 53.99 -4.10
C PHE A 234 5.90 55.02 -4.09
N ASN A 235 5.96 55.87 -5.11
CA ASN A 235 6.90 56.93 -5.18
C ASN A 235 6.22 58.22 -4.73
N VAL A 236 6.96 59.06 -4.02
CA VAL A 236 6.47 60.39 -3.62
C VAL A 236 6.86 61.38 -4.71
N ASP A 237 5.85 62.05 -5.27
CA ASP A 237 6.03 63.10 -6.29
C ASP A 237 6.45 64.43 -5.60
N LYS A 238 6.93 65.39 -6.42
CA LYS A 238 7.36 66.73 -5.96
C LYS A 238 6.25 67.53 -5.26
N ASP A 239 5.00 67.22 -5.58
CA ASP A 239 3.80 67.82 -4.97
C ASP A 239 3.30 67.10 -3.73
N GLY A 240 3.99 66.08 -3.25
CA GLY A 240 3.63 65.33 -2.08
C GLY A 240 2.57 64.22 -2.31
N ASN A 241 2.22 63.95 -3.54
CA ASN A 241 1.30 62.85 -3.90
C ASN A 241 2.07 61.54 -4.12
N TYR A 242 1.37 60.38 -3.87
CA TYR A 242 1.91 59.08 -4.09
C TYR A 242 1.56 58.57 -5.45
N VAL A 243 2.54 58.06 -6.17
CA VAL A 243 2.38 57.47 -7.52
C VAL A 243 2.77 56.00 -7.47
N VAL A 244 1.90 55.14 -7.93
CA VAL A 244 2.13 53.69 -8.01
C VAL A 244 2.16 53.24 -9.46
N GLU A 245 3.02 52.28 -9.79
CA GLU A 245 3.01 51.62 -11.09
C GLU A 245 1.68 50.86 -11.27
N LEU A 246 0.98 51.14 -12.36
CA LEU A 246 -0.33 50.54 -12.60
C LEU A 246 -0.22 49.15 -13.22
N VAL A 247 -0.67 48.15 -12.49
CA VAL A 247 -0.94 46.82 -12.99
C VAL A 247 -2.45 46.61 -12.94
N PRO A 248 -3.18 46.66 -14.06
CA PRO A 248 -4.66 46.68 -14.06
C PRO A 248 -5.28 45.49 -13.33
N ASP A 249 -4.70 44.32 -13.45
CA ASP A 249 -5.22 43.08 -12.80
C ASP A 249 -5.20 43.13 -11.27
N ARG A 250 -4.29 43.92 -10.69
CA ARG A 250 -4.20 44.08 -9.23
C ARG A 250 -5.32 44.94 -8.64
N LEU A 251 -6.02 45.70 -9.48
CA LEU A 251 -7.15 46.54 -9.05
C LEU A 251 -8.48 45.82 -9.05
N ARG A 252 -8.57 44.64 -9.64
CA ARG A 252 -9.81 43.87 -9.74
C ARG A 252 -10.34 43.48 -8.37
N GLY A 253 -11.63 43.79 -8.13
CA GLY A 253 -12.32 43.46 -6.89
C GLY A 253 -12.15 44.47 -5.76
N GLU A 254 -11.27 45.47 -5.90
CA GLU A 254 -11.15 46.59 -4.95
C GLU A 254 -12.29 47.57 -5.08
N ILE A 255 -12.66 48.18 -3.98
CA ILE A 255 -13.58 49.33 -4.00
C ILE A 255 -12.76 50.58 -4.23
N ALA A 256 -13.05 51.32 -5.30
CA ALA A 256 -12.34 52.54 -5.62
C ALA A 256 -12.59 53.59 -4.53
N SER A 257 -11.54 54.06 -3.85
CA SER A 257 -11.62 55.17 -2.88
C SER A 257 -11.52 56.55 -3.51
N PHE A 258 -11.17 56.60 -4.77
CA PHE A 258 -11.03 57.81 -5.56
C PHE A 258 -11.40 57.51 -7.03
N ASP A 259 -11.69 58.59 -7.80
CA ASP A 259 -12.03 58.45 -9.21
C ASP A 259 -10.77 58.08 -10.03
N ILE A 260 -10.87 57.01 -10.83
CA ILE A 260 -9.80 56.61 -11.76
C ILE A 260 -10.09 57.27 -13.11
N LEU A 261 -9.19 58.18 -13.53
CA LEU A 261 -9.31 58.95 -14.74
C LEU A 261 -8.45 58.38 -15.87
N ASP A 262 -8.95 58.43 -17.08
CA ASP A 262 -8.19 58.15 -18.31
C ASP A 262 -7.24 59.31 -18.63
N LYS A 263 -6.32 59.15 -19.58
CA LYS A 263 -5.39 60.16 -20.08
C LYS A 263 -6.11 61.39 -20.57
N ASP A 264 -7.32 61.21 -21.07
CA ASP A 264 -8.18 62.27 -21.58
C ASP A 264 -9.04 62.96 -20.51
N GLY A 265 -8.90 62.56 -19.24
CA GLY A 265 -9.67 63.11 -18.14
C GLY A 265 -11.05 62.49 -17.92
N SER A 266 -11.44 61.48 -18.72
CA SER A 266 -12.70 60.79 -18.55
C SER A 266 -12.64 59.82 -17.37
N VAL A 267 -13.72 59.72 -16.58
CA VAL A 267 -13.81 58.81 -15.40
C VAL A 267 -14.04 57.40 -15.89
N ILE A 268 -13.09 56.49 -15.59
CA ILE A 268 -13.24 55.04 -15.83
C ILE A 268 -14.00 54.37 -14.70
N VAL A 269 -13.64 54.65 -13.45
CA VAL A 269 -14.28 54.15 -12.25
C VAL A 269 -14.55 55.29 -11.30
N GLU A 270 -15.81 55.45 -10.86
CA GLU A 270 -16.20 56.44 -9.85
C GLU A 270 -15.80 55.96 -8.43
N ALA A 271 -15.51 56.88 -7.54
CA ALA A 271 -15.27 56.61 -6.13
C ALA A 271 -16.44 55.87 -5.47
N GLY A 272 -16.14 54.87 -4.71
CA GLY A 272 -17.15 54.02 -4.01
C GLY A 272 -17.69 52.84 -4.82
N ARG A 273 -17.31 52.71 -6.10
CA ARG A 273 -17.69 51.55 -6.91
C ARG A 273 -16.62 50.46 -6.91
N ARG A 274 -17.05 49.20 -6.96
CA ARG A 274 -16.16 48.07 -7.11
C ARG A 274 -15.59 47.96 -8.53
N ILE A 275 -14.28 47.77 -8.62
CA ILE A 275 -13.61 47.61 -9.90
C ILE A 275 -13.89 46.22 -10.46
N THR A 276 -14.58 46.13 -11.61
CA THR A 276 -14.93 44.89 -12.28
C THR A 276 -13.95 44.53 -13.40
N ALA A 277 -14.07 43.32 -13.94
CA ALA A 277 -13.28 42.88 -15.09
C ALA A 277 -13.43 43.81 -16.32
N ARG A 278 -14.62 44.41 -16.46
CA ARG A 278 -14.88 45.41 -17.52
C ARG A 278 -14.06 46.68 -17.32
N HIS A 279 -13.99 47.16 -16.09
CA HIS A 279 -13.17 48.31 -15.72
C HIS A 279 -11.67 48.05 -15.93
N VAL A 280 -11.20 46.86 -15.61
CA VAL A 280 -9.81 46.42 -15.85
C VAL A 280 -9.48 46.44 -17.33
N ARG A 281 -10.36 45.95 -18.21
CA ARG A 281 -10.20 45.99 -19.67
C ARG A 281 -10.17 47.43 -20.22
N GLN A 282 -10.98 48.29 -19.66
CA GLN A 282 -10.98 49.71 -20.03
C GLN A 282 -9.68 50.40 -19.65
N ILE A 283 -9.13 50.07 -18.48
CA ILE A 283 -7.84 50.59 -18.00
C ILE A 283 -6.68 50.06 -18.87
N GLU A 284 -6.70 48.80 -19.27
CA GLU A 284 -5.73 48.22 -20.20
C GLU A 284 -5.73 48.90 -21.56
N LYS A 285 -6.91 49.20 -22.10
CA LYS A 285 -7.09 49.91 -23.38
C LYS A 285 -6.58 51.33 -23.30
N SER A 286 -6.66 52.00 -22.17
CA SER A 286 -6.20 53.39 -21.97
C SER A 286 -4.68 53.53 -21.92
N LYS A 287 -3.94 52.41 -21.77
CA LYS A 287 -2.46 52.34 -21.67
C LYS A 287 -1.86 53.26 -20.59
N LEU A 288 -2.57 53.43 -19.48
CA LEU A 288 -2.03 54.10 -18.31
C LEU A 288 -0.90 53.25 -17.69
N LYS A 289 0.24 53.88 -17.40
CA LYS A 289 1.40 53.20 -16.76
C LYS A 289 1.54 53.50 -15.29
N GLU A 290 1.05 54.68 -14.87
CA GLU A 290 1.16 55.12 -13.50
C GLU A 290 -0.17 55.69 -13.03
N LEU A 291 -0.44 55.52 -11.72
CA LEU A 291 -1.65 56.02 -11.10
C LEU A 291 -1.26 56.87 -9.89
N THR A 292 -1.76 58.10 -9.84
CA THR A 292 -1.62 58.99 -8.67
C THR A 292 -2.69 58.63 -7.66
N VAL A 293 -2.29 58.34 -6.41
CA VAL A 293 -3.19 57.90 -5.35
C VAL A 293 -3.15 58.84 -4.18
N PRO A 294 -4.28 59.03 -3.46
CA PRO A 294 -4.28 59.83 -2.21
C PRO A 294 -3.57 59.12 -1.08
N GLN A 295 -3.18 59.84 -0.03
CA GLN A 295 -2.54 59.27 1.14
C GLN A 295 -3.39 58.14 1.80
N GLU A 296 -4.70 58.28 1.79
CA GLU A 296 -5.63 57.30 2.32
C GLU A 296 -5.52 55.92 1.65
N TYR A 297 -5.13 55.86 0.43
CA TYR A 297 -4.93 54.62 -0.32
C TYR A 297 -3.69 53.85 0.15
N VAL A 298 -2.67 54.56 0.64
CA VAL A 298 -1.41 53.97 1.13
C VAL A 298 -1.54 53.54 2.59
N VAL A 299 -2.40 54.21 3.38
CA VAL A 299 -2.64 53.86 4.79
C VAL A 299 -3.29 52.46 4.91
N GLY A 300 -2.81 51.67 5.84
CA GLY A 300 -3.31 50.30 6.10
C GLY A 300 -2.62 49.21 5.32
N ARG A 301 -1.72 49.53 4.40
CA ARG A 301 -0.89 48.56 3.71
C ARG A 301 0.33 48.17 4.52
N ALA A 302 0.83 46.98 4.33
CA ALA A 302 2.00 46.46 5.05
C ALA A 302 3.28 46.69 4.24
N LEU A 303 4.36 47.04 4.92
CA LEU A 303 5.68 47.27 4.31
C LEU A 303 6.28 45.95 3.80
N ALA A 304 6.83 45.95 2.60
CA ALA A 304 7.51 44.78 2.03
C ALA A 304 8.96 44.65 2.47
N LYS A 305 9.60 45.77 2.78
CA LYS A 305 11.00 45.83 3.20
C LYS A 305 11.19 46.74 4.39
N ASP A 306 12.27 46.53 5.14
CA ASP A 306 12.69 47.47 6.21
C ASP A 306 13.02 48.83 5.62
N ILE A 307 12.55 49.88 6.23
CA ILE A 307 12.87 51.26 5.84
C ILE A 307 14.02 51.75 6.68
N VAL A 308 15.14 52.03 6.03
CA VAL A 308 16.38 52.51 6.63
C VAL A 308 16.54 54.00 6.36
N ASN A 309 16.92 54.77 7.40
CA ASN A 309 17.23 56.18 7.23
C ASN A 309 18.53 56.35 6.41
N PRO A 310 18.48 57.01 5.21
CA PRO A 310 19.66 57.11 4.35
C PRO A 310 20.79 57.96 4.96
N LYS A 311 20.48 58.78 5.96
CA LYS A 311 21.50 59.63 6.61
C LYS A 311 22.18 58.96 7.78
N THR A 312 21.46 58.16 8.60
CA THR A 312 21.97 57.61 9.85
C THR A 312 22.18 56.10 9.79
N GLY A 313 21.59 55.41 8.79
CA GLY A 313 21.62 53.95 8.65
C GLY A 313 20.77 53.21 9.69
N GLU A 314 19.96 53.89 10.47
CA GLU A 314 19.03 53.28 11.42
C GLU A 314 17.76 52.79 10.70
N VAL A 315 17.24 51.63 11.17
CA VAL A 315 15.95 51.13 10.72
C VAL A 315 14.82 51.94 11.32
N LEU A 316 14.09 52.69 10.51
CA LEU A 316 12.96 53.49 10.94
C LEU A 316 11.73 52.64 11.25
N PHE A 317 11.41 51.72 10.33
CA PHE A 317 10.28 50.80 10.45
C PHE A 317 10.68 49.43 9.96
N GLU A 318 10.23 48.43 10.65
CA GLU A 318 10.46 47.02 10.24
C GLU A 318 9.50 46.59 9.14
N CYS A 319 9.88 45.58 8.34
CA CYS A 319 9.00 45.00 7.35
C CYS A 319 7.76 44.39 8.00
N ASN A 320 6.67 44.24 7.23
CA ASN A 320 5.37 43.79 7.69
C ASN A 320 4.65 44.70 8.73
N SER A 321 5.16 45.91 8.94
CA SER A 321 4.48 46.92 9.74
C SER A 321 3.35 47.57 8.95
N GLU A 322 2.20 47.78 9.58
CA GLU A 322 1.06 48.45 8.93
C GLU A 322 1.34 49.95 8.85
N ILE A 323 1.12 50.52 7.66
CA ILE A 323 1.39 51.95 7.43
C ILE A 323 0.29 52.78 8.09
N THR A 324 0.68 53.73 8.95
CA THR A 324 -0.21 54.71 9.56
C THR A 324 0.10 56.11 9.03
N ALA A 325 -0.82 57.03 9.18
CA ALA A 325 -0.62 58.44 8.77
C ALA A 325 0.62 59.09 9.47
N ASP A 326 0.87 58.74 10.71
CA ASP A 326 2.05 59.25 11.45
C ASP A 326 3.35 58.66 10.90
N MET A 327 3.35 57.42 10.48
CA MET A 327 4.51 56.81 9.79
C MET A 327 4.84 57.52 8.49
N LEU A 328 3.83 57.87 7.70
CA LEU A 328 4.02 58.61 6.46
C LEU A 328 4.63 60.00 6.67
N LYS A 329 4.24 60.71 7.73
CA LYS A 329 4.85 62.00 8.10
C LYS A 329 6.34 61.83 8.47
N LYS A 330 6.68 60.82 9.28
CA LYS A 330 8.06 60.53 9.68
C LYS A 330 8.93 60.14 8.47
N LEU A 331 8.38 59.36 7.51
CA LEU A 331 9.07 59.01 6.30
C LEU A 331 9.31 60.21 5.40
N GLY A 332 8.37 61.13 5.31
CA GLY A 332 8.52 62.39 4.57
C GLY A 332 9.63 63.29 5.19
N GLU A 333 9.69 63.40 6.50
CA GLU A 333 10.73 64.11 7.23
C GLU A 333 12.13 63.49 7.03
N ALA A 334 12.20 62.14 6.92
CA ALA A 334 13.47 61.42 6.69
C ALA A 334 13.94 61.47 5.25
N GLY A 335 13.15 62.06 4.32
CA GLY A 335 13.49 62.19 2.91
C GLY A 335 13.39 60.89 2.10
N ILE A 336 12.58 59.95 2.50
CA ILE A 336 12.33 58.71 1.77
C ILE A 336 11.38 58.93 0.64
N VAL A 337 11.79 58.61 -0.60
CA VAL A 337 11.07 58.86 -1.82
C VAL A 337 10.26 57.68 -2.33
N ALA A 338 10.70 56.45 -2.03
CA ALA A 338 10.03 55.21 -2.45
C ALA A 338 9.62 54.36 -1.26
N ILE A 339 8.37 53.89 -1.24
CA ILE A 339 7.82 52.97 -0.24
C ILE A 339 7.38 51.73 -0.97
N GLU A 340 7.96 50.62 -0.56
CA GLU A 340 7.57 49.30 -1.08
C GLU A 340 6.57 48.63 -0.14
N THR A 341 5.43 48.23 -0.66
CA THR A 341 4.36 47.55 0.07
C THR A 341 4.01 46.22 -0.57
N ILE A 342 3.52 45.28 0.22
CA ILE A 342 3.02 44.01 -0.30
C ILE A 342 1.65 44.24 -0.98
N TYR A 343 1.43 43.50 -2.07
CA TYR A 343 0.15 43.47 -2.75
C TYR A 343 -0.75 42.44 -2.08
N THR A 344 -1.90 42.83 -1.59
CA THR A 344 -2.93 41.91 -1.04
C THR A 344 -4.31 42.31 -1.63
N ASN A 345 -5.11 41.29 -1.95
CA ASN A 345 -6.44 41.46 -2.45
C ASN A 345 -7.35 40.40 -1.81
N GLU A 346 -8.53 40.78 -1.37
CA GLU A 346 -9.48 39.85 -0.76
C GLU A 346 -9.96 38.74 -1.72
N LEU A 347 -9.91 38.96 -3.03
CA LEU A 347 -10.35 37.97 -4.02
C LEU A 347 -9.27 36.97 -4.42
N ASP A 348 -8.05 37.43 -4.70
CA ASP A 348 -7.02 36.64 -5.36
C ASP A 348 -5.75 36.43 -4.51
N CYS A 349 -5.50 37.27 -3.52
CA CYS A 349 -4.26 37.27 -2.75
C CYS A 349 -4.51 37.74 -1.33
N GLY A 350 -4.94 36.85 -0.46
CA GLY A 350 -5.20 37.14 0.93
C GLY A 350 -3.92 37.34 1.75
N PRO A 351 -3.96 38.16 2.80
CA PRO A 351 -2.80 38.50 3.64
C PRO A 351 -2.49 37.44 4.69
N PHE A 352 -2.57 36.16 4.37
CA PHE A 352 -2.49 35.06 5.33
C PHE A 352 -1.11 34.96 5.98
N VAL A 353 -0.06 34.95 5.19
CA VAL A 353 1.32 34.83 5.66
C VAL A 353 1.74 36.11 6.40
N SER A 354 1.33 37.28 5.94
CA SER A 354 1.61 38.56 6.61
C SER A 354 0.99 38.61 8.02
N HIS A 355 -0.27 38.20 8.15
CA HIS A 355 -0.95 38.15 9.46
C HIS A 355 -0.32 37.08 10.38
N THR A 356 0.07 35.95 9.83
CA THR A 356 0.77 34.90 10.57
C THR A 356 2.13 35.39 11.07
N LEU A 357 2.87 36.14 10.25
CA LEU A 357 4.16 36.70 10.62
C LEU A 357 4.04 37.73 11.76
N ARG A 358 2.94 38.46 11.85
CA ARG A 358 2.68 39.38 12.97
C ARG A 358 2.46 38.68 14.30
N ILE A 359 1.88 37.50 14.29
CA ILE A 359 1.62 36.68 15.47
C ILE A 359 2.88 35.94 15.93
N ASP A 360 3.80 35.66 15.00
CA ASP A 360 5.02 34.94 15.28
C ASP A 360 5.86 35.65 16.35
N PRO A 361 6.10 35.03 17.54
CA PRO A 361 6.89 35.62 18.61
C PRO A 361 8.40 35.57 18.35
N THR A 362 8.86 34.80 17.38
CA THR A 362 10.28 34.63 17.08
C THR A 362 10.80 35.77 16.19
N ARG A 363 12.06 36.11 16.32
CA ARG A 363 12.67 37.19 15.51
C ARG A 363 13.96 36.79 14.83
N SER A 364 14.54 35.66 15.21
CA SER A 364 15.77 35.14 14.60
C SER A 364 15.65 33.66 14.31
N GLN A 365 16.57 33.14 13.50
CA GLN A 365 16.64 31.71 13.20
C GLN A 365 16.85 30.89 14.48
N LEU A 366 17.69 31.35 15.40
CA LEU A 366 17.93 30.65 16.66
C LEU A 366 16.68 30.57 17.54
N ASP A 367 15.91 31.65 17.63
CA ASP A 367 14.66 31.68 18.38
C ASP A 367 13.66 30.69 17.81
N ALA A 368 13.56 30.59 16.48
CA ALA A 368 12.68 29.64 15.80
C ALA A 368 13.11 28.18 16.06
N LEU A 369 14.39 27.89 15.99
CA LEU A 369 14.94 26.57 16.29
C LEU A 369 14.69 26.15 17.74
N VAL A 370 14.86 27.06 18.68
CA VAL A 370 14.59 26.85 20.11
C VAL A 370 13.12 26.59 20.37
N GLU A 371 12.24 27.31 19.71
CA GLU A 371 10.79 27.13 19.82
C GLU A 371 10.34 25.76 19.31
N ILE A 372 10.88 25.31 18.16
CA ILE A 372 10.63 23.98 17.61
C ILE A 372 11.17 22.91 18.57
N TYR A 373 12.34 23.10 19.12
CA TYR A 373 12.94 22.17 20.09
C TYR A 373 12.08 22.01 21.34
N ARG A 374 11.57 23.12 21.89
CA ARG A 374 10.67 23.07 23.04
C ARG A 374 9.37 22.34 22.75
N MET A 375 8.83 22.51 21.56
CA MET A 375 7.65 21.79 21.12
C MET A 375 7.89 20.28 21.02
N MET A 376 9.01 19.89 20.42
CA MET A 376 9.32 18.47 20.17
C MET A 376 9.79 17.73 21.41
N ARG A 377 10.49 18.41 22.30
CA ARG A 377 11.02 17.83 23.54
C ARG A 377 10.67 18.71 24.75
N PRO A 378 9.42 18.62 25.27
CA PRO A 378 9.01 19.40 26.41
C PRO A 378 9.85 19.08 27.64
N GLY A 379 10.26 20.13 28.41
CA GLY A 379 10.98 19.98 29.67
C GLY A 379 12.49 19.79 29.57
N GLU A 380 13.06 19.67 28.36
CA GLU A 380 14.50 19.66 28.17
C GLU A 380 15.04 21.08 27.94
N PRO A 381 16.19 21.46 28.54
CA PRO A 381 16.78 22.77 28.28
C PRO A 381 17.31 22.83 26.83
N PRO A 382 16.90 23.83 26.03
CA PRO A 382 17.35 23.94 24.65
C PRO A 382 18.79 24.52 24.62
N THR A 383 19.65 23.87 23.85
CA THR A 383 20.96 24.40 23.48
C THR A 383 20.99 24.65 21.98
N LYS A 384 21.84 25.55 21.52
CA LYS A 384 21.96 25.86 20.08
C LYS A 384 22.26 24.60 19.24
N GLU A 385 23.23 23.82 19.67
CA GLU A 385 23.65 22.60 18.98
C GLU A 385 22.55 21.55 18.97
N SER A 386 21.90 21.31 20.10
CA SER A 386 20.81 20.35 20.21
C SER A 386 19.62 20.73 19.35
N ALA A 387 19.27 22.01 19.30
CA ALA A 387 18.17 22.48 18.47
C ALA A 387 18.48 22.35 16.97
N GLU A 388 19.68 22.73 16.56
CA GLU A 388 20.12 22.58 15.17
C GLU A 388 20.14 21.10 14.74
N ASN A 389 20.68 20.20 15.57
CA ASN A 389 20.74 18.78 15.30
C ASN A 389 19.34 18.16 15.21
N LEU A 390 18.46 18.50 16.14
CA LEU A 390 17.08 18.02 16.10
C LEU A 390 16.39 18.43 14.80
N PHE A 391 16.50 19.70 14.42
CA PHE A 391 15.86 20.22 13.22
C PHE A 391 16.41 19.58 11.94
N GLN A 392 17.72 19.41 11.82
CA GLN A 392 18.34 18.73 10.70
C GLN A 392 17.92 17.25 10.60
N ASN A 393 17.77 16.59 11.72
CA ASN A 393 17.37 15.18 11.75
C ASN A 393 15.87 14.97 11.46
N LEU A 394 15.02 15.99 11.57
CA LEU A 394 13.59 15.84 11.33
C LEU A 394 13.27 15.57 9.86
N PHE A 395 13.84 16.36 8.92
CA PHE A 395 13.45 16.32 7.50
C PHE A 395 14.62 16.26 6.52
N PHE A 396 15.83 16.50 6.95
CA PHE A 396 16.99 16.72 6.07
C PHE A 396 18.04 15.61 6.17
N SER A 397 17.84 14.66 7.05
CA SER A 397 18.75 13.53 7.23
C SER A 397 18.23 12.30 6.49
N ALA A 398 19.02 11.75 5.58
CA ALA A 398 18.67 10.55 4.82
C ALA A 398 18.50 9.30 5.71
N GLU A 399 19.10 9.27 6.90
CA GLU A 399 18.96 8.17 7.85
C GLU A 399 17.59 8.13 8.54
N ARG A 400 16.99 9.29 8.77
CA ARG A 400 15.76 9.42 9.56
C ARG A 400 14.53 9.83 8.76
N TYR A 401 14.71 10.33 7.57
CA TYR A 401 13.63 10.78 6.70
C TYR A 401 13.84 10.25 5.29
N ASP A 402 12.80 9.65 4.72
CA ASP A 402 12.83 9.17 3.35
C ASP A 402 11.42 9.25 2.76
N LEU A 403 11.29 10.00 1.66
CA LEU A 403 10.07 10.04 0.87
C LEU A 403 9.87 8.80 -0.01
N SER A 404 10.92 8.04 -0.26
CA SER A 404 11.04 7.01 -1.28
C SER A 404 10.92 7.54 -2.73
N ALA A 405 11.17 6.69 -3.70
CA ALA A 405 11.02 7.05 -5.12
C ALA A 405 9.55 7.40 -5.45
N VAL A 406 8.61 6.65 -4.88
CA VAL A 406 7.16 6.89 -5.04
C VAL A 406 6.76 8.23 -4.44
N GLY A 407 7.19 8.51 -3.22
CA GLY A 407 6.91 9.76 -2.53
C GLY A 407 7.46 10.97 -3.28
N ARG A 408 8.68 10.87 -3.77
CA ARG A 408 9.29 11.95 -4.56
C ARG A 408 8.58 12.16 -5.90
N MET A 409 8.23 11.12 -6.59
CA MET A 409 7.47 11.20 -7.84
C MET A 409 6.12 11.88 -7.63
N LYS A 410 5.35 11.45 -6.63
CA LYS A 410 4.05 12.03 -6.30
C LYS A 410 4.18 13.49 -5.85
N PHE A 411 5.17 13.80 -5.06
CA PHE A 411 5.46 15.15 -4.57
C PHE A 411 5.76 16.10 -5.73
N ASN A 412 6.69 15.73 -6.59
CA ASN A 412 7.07 16.54 -7.74
C ASN A 412 5.93 16.73 -8.73
N ARG A 413 5.18 15.67 -8.99
CA ARG A 413 4.03 15.71 -9.90
C ARG A 413 2.92 16.62 -9.38
N ARG A 414 2.63 16.55 -8.09
CA ARG A 414 1.59 17.41 -7.49
C ARG A 414 1.98 18.88 -7.50
N LEU A 415 3.24 19.19 -7.31
CA LEU A 415 3.74 20.57 -7.36
C LEU A 415 4.00 21.09 -8.78
N GLY A 416 3.73 20.27 -9.80
CA GLY A 416 3.92 20.67 -11.20
C GLY A 416 5.37 20.70 -11.68
N ARG A 417 6.28 20.04 -10.99
CA ARG A 417 7.67 19.91 -11.40
C ARG A 417 7.81 18.86 -12.51
N GLU A 418 8.68 19.10 -13.46
CA GLU A 418 8.95 18.19 -14.58
C GLU A 418 9.78 16.98 -14.17
N GLU A 419 10.63 17.12 -13.18
CA GLU A 419 11.49 16.05 -12.68
C GLU A 419 10.69 15.01 -11.90
N ILE A 420 10.81 13.75 -12.31
CA ILE A 420 10.16 12.61 -11.63
C ILE A 420 11.06 12.05 -10.52
N VAL A 421 12.38 12.20 -10.67
CA VAL A 421 13.38 11.65 -9.76
C VAL A 421 14.03 12.76 -8.95
N GLY A 422 14.31 12.53 -7.69
CA GLY A 422 14.98 13.49 -6.82
C GLY A 422 15.41 12.87 -5.50
N SER A 423 15.86 13.71 -4.58
CA SER A 423 16.29 13.29 -3.24
C SER A 423 15.14 12.73 -2.41
N GLY A 424 15.40 11.73 -1.60
CA GLY A 424 14.46 11.19 -0.62
C GLY A 424 14.21 12.11 0.59
N THR A 425 15.03 13.13 0.78
CA THR A 425 14.87 14.11 1.86
C THR A 425 14.20 15.38 1.36
N LEU A 426 13.53 16.11 2.26
CA LEU A 426 12.98 17.42 1.92
C LEU A 426 14.10 18.45 1.77
N SER A 427 13.88 19.44 0.91
CA SER A 427 14.69 20.65 0.80
C SER A 427 13.90 21.87 1.29
N LYS A 428 14.58 22.97 1.49
CA LYS A 428 13.92 24.25 1.84
C LYS A 428 12.91 24.66 0.77
N GLU A 429 13.29 24.49 -0.48
CA GLU A 429 12.45 24.81 -1.65
C GLU A 429 11.19 23.95 -1.69
N ASP A 430 11.26 22.70 -1.28
CA ASP A 430 10.11 21.79 -1.22
C ASP A 430 9.06 22.28 -0.21
N ILE A 431 9.49 22.68 0.97
CA ILE A 431 8.62 23.19 2.02
C ILE A 431 7.96 24.51 1.60
N VAL A 432 8.74 25.41 1.03
CA VAL A 432 8.24 26.68 0.51
C VAL A 432 7.25 26.48 -0.63
N ALA A 433 7.51 25.56 -1.53
CA ALA A 433 6.60 25.24 -2.63
C ALA A 433 5.26 24.67 -2.14
N VAL A 434 5.28 23.84 -1.13
CA VAL A 434 4.05 23.30 -0.50
C VAL A 434 3.23 24.43 0.15
N MET A 435 3.87 25.32 0.87
CA MET A 435 3.19 26.46 1.48
C MET A 435 2.60 27.41 0.43
N LYS A 436 3.34 27.70 -0.63
CA LYS A 436 2.84 28.53 -1.74
C LYS A 436 1.61 27.92 -2.38
N MET A 437 1.64 26.62 -2.64
CA MET A 437 0.52 25.92 -3.24
C MET A 437 -0.70 25.88 -2.30
N LEU A 438 -0.50 25.72 -1.01
CA LEU A 438 -1.58 25.77 -0.03
C LEU A 438 -2.24 27.16 0.00
N VAL A 439 -1.44 28.20 -0.03
CA VAL A 439 -1.93 29.59 -0.08
C VAL A 439 -2.69 29.85 -1.39
N ASP A 440 -2.19 29.36 -2.52
CA ASP A 440 -2.86 29.48 -3.83
C ASP A 440 -4.21 28.74 -3.85
N ILE A 441 -4.30 27.56 -3.25
CA ILE A 441 -5.55 26.82 -3.11
C ILE A 441 -6.54 27.61 -2.26
N ARG A 442 -6.08 28.20 -1.15
CA ARG A 442 -6.94 29.06 -0.33
C ARG A 442 -7.43 30.29 -1.10
N ASN A 443 -6.62 30.84 -1.99
CA ASN A 443 -6.99 31.96 -2.86
C ASN A 443 -7.87 31.55 -4.04
N GLY A 444 -8.24 30.31 -4.16
CA GLY A 444 -9.09 29.77 -5.25
C GLY A 444 -8.36 29.42 -6.53
N LYS A 445 -7.03 29.39 -6.54
CA LYS A 445 -6.20 29.09 -7.72
C LYS A 445 -5.80 27.62 -7.86
N GLY A 446 -6.34 26.74 -7.08
CA GLY A 446 -6.05 25.32 -7.13
C GLY A 446 -7.20 24.49 -6.58
N ILE A 447 -7.07 23.18 -6.72
CA ILE A 447 -8.04 22.18 -6.26
C ILE A 447 -7.40 21.27 -5.22
N VAL A 448 -8.21 20.83 -4.28
CA VAL A 448 -7.80 19.85 -3.26
C VAL A 448 -7.74 18.44 -3.86
N ASP A 449 -6.93 17.58 -3.26
CA ASP A 449 -6.81 16.20 -3.68
C ASP A 449 -7.97 15.36 -3.15
N ASP A 450 -8.35 14.35 -3.93
CA ASP A 450 -9.27 13.31 -3.48
C ASP A 450 -8.45 12.18 -2.86
N ILE A 451 -8.58 12.00 -1.55
CA ILE A 451 -7.81 11.01 -0.78
C ILE A 451 -8.15 9.58 -1.18
N ASP A 452 -9.40 9.32 -1.57
CA ASP A 452 -9.89 7.98 -1.90
C ASP A 452 -9.62 7.57 -3.35
N HIS A 453 -9.04 8.46 -4.14
CA HIS A 453 -8.63 8.17 -5.50
C HIS A 453 -7.49 7.14 -5.50
N LEU A 454 -7.58 6.09 -6.33
CA LEU A 454 -6.54 5.05 -6.39
C LEU A 454 -5.19 5.54 -6.96
N GLY A 455 -5.15 6.75 -7.49
CA GLY A 455 -3.89 7.44 -7.80
C GLY A 455 -3.18 7.98 -6.55
N ASN A 456 -3.88 8.12 -5.44
CA ASN A 456 -3.38 8.58 -4.14
C ASN A 456 -3.26 7.47 -3.10
N ARG A 457 -3.75 6.29 -3.42
CA ARG A 457 -3.63 5.08 -2.59
C ARG A 457 -2.83 4.04 -3.34
N ARG A 458 -1.83 3.48 -2.68
CA ARG A 458 -0.99 2.43 -3.27
C ARG A 458 -1.12 1.12 -2.51
N VAL A 459 -0.73 0.05 -3.16
CA VAL A 459 -0.71 -1.29 -2.60
C VAL A 459 0.70 -1.63 -2.13
N ARG A 460 0.81 -2.04 -0.89
CA ARG A 460 2.02 -2.56 -0.29
C ARG A 460 1.90 -4.07 -0.20
N SER A 461 2.68 -4.77 -1.02
CA SER A 461 2.69 -6.24 -1.05
C SER A 461 3.60 -6.83 0.00
N VAL A 462 3.59 -8.16 0.13
CA VAL A 462 4.37 -8.89 1.15
C VAL A 462 5.87 -8.60 1.12
N GLY A 463 6.46 -8.49 -0.07
CA GLY A 463 7.89 -8.22 -0.21
C GLY A 463 8.30 -6.86 0.37
N GLU A 464 7.52 -5.84 0.12
CA GLU A 464 7.76 -4.50 0.66
C GLU A 464 7.58 -4.46 2.19
N MET A 465 6.56 -5.09 2.71
CA MET A 465 6.34 -5.19 4.15
C MET A 465 7.45 -5.96 4.86
N ALA A 466 7.91 -7.06 4.26
CA ALA A 466 9.03 -7.85 4.78
C ALA A 466 10.34 -7.05 4.76
N GLU A 467 10.59 -6.29 3.71
CA GLU A 467 11.75 -5.38 3.62
C GLU A 467 11.74 -4.35 4.75
N ASN A 468 10.60 -3.73 5.01
CA ASN A 468 10.47 -2.74 6.07
C ASN A 468 10.78 -3.32 7.45
N GLN A 469 10.28 -4.52 7.75
CA GLN A 469 10.55 -5.18 9.03
C GLN A 469 12.01 -5.65 9.14
N PHE A 470 12.56 -6.14 8.06
CA PHE A 470 13.97 -6.52 8.01
C PHE A 470 14.89 -5.32 8.27
N ARG A 471 14.54 -4.19 7.69
CA ARG A 471 15.26 -2.93 7.90
C ARG A 471 15.20 -2.47 9.37
N VAL A 472 14.06 -2.62 10.03
CA VAL A 472 13.93 -2.31 11.46
C VAL A 472 14.89 -3.16 12.30
N GLY A 473 14.98 -4.45 11.98
CA GLY A 473 15.95 -5.36 12.61
C GLY A 473 17.40 -4.95 12.35
N LEU A 474 17.74 -4.57 11.12
CA LEU A 474 19.06 -4.10 10.75
C LEU A 474 19.46 -2.80 11.45
N VAL A 475 18.54 -1.88 11.67
CA VAL A 475 18.83 -0.64 12.42
C VAL A 475 19.21 -0.94 13.86
N ARG A 476 18.59 -1.92 14.49
CA ARG A 476 18.95 -2.38 15.83
C ARG A 476 20.34 -3.02 15.85
N VAL A 477 20.65 -3.80 14.83
CA VAL A 477 22.01 -4.37 14.65
C VAL A 477 23.04 -3.28 14.45
N GLU A 478 22.75 -2.26 13.65
CA GLU A 478 23.63 -1.10 13.43
C GLU A 478 23.98 -0.42 14.75
N ARG A 479 22.98 -0.16 15.59
CA ARG A 479 23.20 0.46 16.91
C ARG A 479 24.13 -0.38 17.77
N ALA A 480 23.88 -1.68 17.85
CA ALA A 480 24.73 -2.60 18.62
C ALA A 480 26.16 -2.67 18.07
N VAL A 481 26.32 -2.67 16.76
CA VAL A 481 27.64 -2.68 16.11
C VAL A 481 28.40 -1.38 16.40
N LYS A 482 27.76 -0.24 16.32
CA LYS A 482 28.38 1.05 16.65
C LYS A 482 28.86 1.10 18.10
N GLU A 483 28.07 0.61 19.04
CA GLU A 483 28.47 0.50 20.45
C GLU A 483 29.69 -0.41 20.64
N ARG A 484 29.71 -1.57 20.00
CA ARG A 484 30.82 -2.50 20.09
C ARG A 484 32.10 -1.98 19.43
N LEU A 485 31.99 -1.29 18.30
CA LEU A 485 33.11 -0.66 17.64
C LEU A 485 33.74 0.47 18.48
N SER A 486 32.91 1.18 19.25
CA SER A 486 33.38 2.25 20.13
C SER A 486 34.05 1.74 21.42
N MET A 487 33.65 0.56 21.92
CA MET A 487 34.12 -0.01 23.18
C MET A 487 35.32 -0.94 23.04
N ALA A 488 35.46 -1.58 21.87
CA ALA A 488 36.47 -2.61 21.67
C ALA A 488 37.75 -2.03 21.06
N GLU A 489 38.88 -2.56 21.49
CA GLU A 489 40.18 -2.34 20.80
C GLU A 489 40.07 -2.96 19.40
N SER A 490 40.41 -2.18 18.40
CA SER A 490 40.23 -2.55 17.00
C SER A 490 41.11 -3.74 16.53
N GLU A 491 42.06 -4.14 17.33
CA GLU A 491 42.90 -5.28 17.00
C GLU A 491 42.27 -6.60 17.48
N GLY A 492 42.05 -7.52 16.57
CA GLY A 492 41.51 -8.86 16.87
C GLY A 492 40.00 -9.01 16.73
N LEU A 493 39.27 -7.96 16.37
CA LEU A 493 37.86 -8.07 16.09
C LEU A 493 37.63 -8.70 14.71
N MET A 494 36.69 -9.66 14.67
CA MET A 494 36.19 -10.21 13.42
C MET A 494 34.75 -9.69 13.19
N PRO A 495 34.28 -9.55 11.94
CA PRO A 495 32.89 -9.14 11.65
C PRO A 495 31.86 -10.00 12.37
N GLN A 496 32.10 -11.29 12.54
CA GLN A 496 31.23 -12.21 13.25
C GLN A 496 31.02 -11.84 14.72
N ASP A 497 32.03 -11.28 15.38
CA ASP A 497 31.93 -10.86 16.79
C ASP A 497 31.13 -9.56 16.95
N LEU A 498 30.99 -8.78 15.89
CA LEU A 498 30.30 -7.50 15.92
C LEU A 498 28.80 -7.64 15.64
N ILE A 499 28.42 -8.56 14.78
CA ILE A 499 27.05 -8.71 14.31
C ILE A 499 26.31 -9.74 15.12
N ASN A 500 25.16 -9.35 15.68
CA ASN A 500 24.22 -10.23 16.35
C ASN A 500 22.97 -10.41 15.49
N ALA A 501 22.66 -11.65 15.13
CA ALA A 501 21.51 -11.97 14.27
C ALA A 501 20.15 -11.94 15.01
N LYS A 502 20.12 -11.93 16.32
CA LYS A 502 18.88 -12.03 17.11
C LYS A 502 17.88 -10.92 16.85
N PRO A 503 18.25 -9.64 16.77
CA PRO A 503 17.27 -8.57 16.49
C PRO A 503 16.58 -8.73 15.14
N VAL A 504 17.32 -9.11 14.12
CA VAL A 504 16.78 -9.36 12.77
C VAL A 504 15.84 -10.55 12.75
N ALA A 505 16.26 -11.66 13.37
CA ALA A 505 15.46 -12.86 13.48
C ALA A 505 14.16 -12.60 14.25
N ALA A 506 14.22 -11.81 15.32
CA ALA A 506 13.06 -11.44 16.11
C ALA A 506 12.07 -10.57 15.31
N ALA A 507 12.56 -9.58 14.57
CA ALA A 507 11.73 -8.71 13.76
C ALA A 507 11.01 -9.46 12.64
N VAL A 508 11.71 -10.33 11.94
CA VAL A 508 11.15 -11.18 10.88
C VAL A 508 10.10 -12.16 11.44
N LYS A 509 10.43 -12.81 12.54
CA LYS A 509 9.52 -13.75 13.19
C LYS A 509 8.23 -13.09 13.69
N GLU A 510 8.34 -11.90 14.26
CA GLU A 510 7.19 -11.12 14.71
C GLU A 510 6.29 -10.74 13.53
N PHE A 511 6.87 -10.28 12.43
CA PHE A 511 6.11 -9.93 11.24
C PHE A 511 5.34 -11.13 10.69
N PHE A 512 6.01 -12.24 10.41
CA PHE A 512 5.37 -13.40 9.78
C PHE A 512 4.41 -14.14 10.71
N GLY A 513 4.63 -14.10 12.00
CA GLY A 513 3.84 -14.84 12.97
C GLY A 513 2.71 -14.05 13.63
N SER A 514 2.93 -12.76 13.90
CA SER A 514 2.04 -11.96 14.76
C SER A 514 1.46 -10.71 14.10
N SER A 515 1.83 -10.40 12.86
CA SER A 515 1.26 -9.25 12.15
C SER A 515 -0.23 -9.44 11.89
N GLN A 516 -0.99 -8.35 11.94
CA GLN A 516 -2.41 -8.34 11.59
C GLN A 516 -2.66 -8.75 10.13
N LEU A 517 -1.71 -8.49 9.23
CA LEU A 517 -1.79 -8.83 7.82
C LEU A 517 -1.32 -10.26 7.51
N SER A 518 -0.58 -10.89 8.42
CA SER A 518 -0.25 -12.30 8.33
C SER A 518 -1.39 -13.12 8.91
N GLN A 519 -2.18 -13.70 8.03
CA GLN A 519 -3.42 -14.39 8.37
C GLN A 519 -3.31 -15.88 8.09
N PHE A 520 -4.01 -16.65 8.90
CA PHE A 520 -4.22 -18.07 8.68
C PHE A 520 -4.97 -18.25 7.35
N MET A 521 -4.44 -19.02 6.44
CA MET A 521 -5.03 -19.18 5.11
C MET A 521 -6.41 -19.79 5.17
N ASP A 522 -7.37 -19.19 4.50
CA ASP A 522 -8.71 -19.75 4.32
C ASP A 522 -8.64 -20.85 3.25
N GLN A 523 -8.76 -22.09 3.68
CA GLN A 523 -8.47 -23.29 2.88
C GLN A 523 -9.67 -24.23 2.74
N ASN A 524 -10.89 -23.68 2.70
CA ASN A 524 -12.10 -24.46 2.49
C ASN A 524 -12.14 -25.09 1.08
N ASN A 525 -11.84 -24.29 0.07
CA ASN A 525 -11.87 -24.70 -1.34
C ASN A 525 -10.84 -23.89 -2.14
N PRO A 526 -10.55 -24.25 -3.37
CA PRO A 526 -9.56 -23.52 -4.20
C PRO A 526 -9.88 -22.05 -4.39
N LEU A 527 -11.16 -21.70 -4.51
CA LEU A 527 -11.59 -20.32 -4.67
C LEU A 527 -11.30 -19.48 -3.43
N SER A 528 -11.49 -20.02 -2.24
CA SER A 528 -11.18 -19.31 -0.99
C SER A 528 -9.68 -19.01 -0.87
N GLU A 529 -8.83 -19.94 -1.28
CA GLU A 529 -7.38 -19.73 -1.32
C GLU A 529 -6.98 -18.61 -2.28
N VAL A 530 -7.46 -18.68 -3.53
CA VAL A 530 -7.17 -17.65 -4.54
C VAL A 530 -7.66 -16.28 -4.12
N THR A 531 -8.87 -16.20 -3.61
CA THR A 531 -9.46 -14.94 -3.14
C THR A 531 -8.68 -14.35 -1.97
N HIS A 532 -8.26 -15.18 -1.02
CA HIS A 532 -7.47 -14.72 0.12
C HIS A 532 -6.11 -14.15 -0.30
N LYS A 533 -5.45 -14.76 -1.27
CA LYS A 533 -4.16 -14.32 -1.80
C LYS A 533 -4.26 -13.01 -2.62
N ARG A 534 -5.41 -12.74 -3.21
CA ARG A 534 -5.69 -11.54 -3.99
C ARG A 534 -6.41 -10.44 -3.22
N ARG A 535 -6.52 -10.58 -1.92
CA ARG A 535 -7.19 -9.60 -1.06
C ARG A 535 -6.31 -8.38 -0.85
N VAL A 536 -6.95 -7.21 -0.78
CA VAL A 536 -6.31 -5.93 -0.47
C VAL A 536 -7.04 -5.34 0.74
N SER A 537 -6.32 -5.14 1.83
CA SER A 537 -6.87 -4.64 3.10
C SER A 537 -6.41 -3.21 3.36
N ALA A 538 -7.31 -2.36 3.79
CA ALA A 538 -6.98 -1.00 4.26
C ALA A 538 -6.55 -0.98 5.73
N LEU A 539 -6.68 -2.10 6.44
CA LEU A 539 -6.31 -2.26 7.84
C LEU A 539 -4.82 -2.55 8.01
N GLY A 540 -4.36 -2.66 9.24
CA GLY A 540 -3.00 -3.06 9.56
C GLY A 540 -2.10 -1.91 10.00
N PRO A 541 -0.82 -2.15 10.24
CA PRO A 541 0.13 -1.13 10.67
C PRO A 541 0.25 0.00 9.64
N GLY A 542 0.06 1.25 10.08
CA GLY A 542 0.07 2.41 9.20
C GLY A 542 -1.20 2.58 8.35
N GLY A 543 -2.21 1.74 8.55
CA GLY A 543 -3.50 1.80 7.88
C GLY A 543 -4.62 2.34 8.77
N LEU A 544 -5.84 2.13 8.31
CA LEU A 544 -7.06 2.56 9.01
C LEU A 544 -7.43 1.60 10.14
N THR A 545 -8.22 2.08 11.09
CA THR A 545 -8.90 1.25 12.09
C THR A 545 -10.40 1.21 11.79
N ARG A 546 -11.08 0.13 12.16
CA ARG A 546 -12.50 -0.07 11.87
C ARG A 546 -13.38 1.05 12.41
N GLU A 547 -13.10 1.50 13.62
CA GLU A 547 -13.90 2.52 14.30
C GLU A 547 -13.68 3.91 13.72
N ARG A 548 -12.51 4.19 13.16
CA ARG A 548 -12.13 5.50 12.61
C ARG A 548 -12.42 5.66 11.13
N ALA A 549 -12.74 4.58 10.43
CA ALA A 549 -13.05 4.62 9.02
C ALA A 549 -14.47 5.17 8.80
N GLY A 550 -14.57 6.27 8.07
CA GLY A 550 -15.83 6.88 7.68
C GLY A 550 -16.47 6.19 6.47
N PHE A 551 -17.64 6.65 6.08
CA PHE A 551 -18.35 6.13 4.91
C PHE A 551 -17.59 6.36 3.60
N GLU A 552 -16.89 7.48 3.47
CA GLU A 552 -16.19 7.84 2.23
C GLU A 552 -15.12 6.82 1.83
N VAL A 553 -14.36 6.29 2.80
CA VAL A 553 -13.32 5.28 2.56
C VAL A 553 -13.93 3.94 2.17
N ARG A 554 -15.13 3.64 2.66
CA ARG A 554 -15.84 2.38 2.44
C ARG A 554 -16.63 2.35 1.13
N ASP A 555 -16.88 3.50 0.53
CA ASP A 555 -17.65 3.63 -0.70
C ASP A 555 -16.83 3.19 -1.92
N VAL A 556 -17.55 2.81 -2.98
CA VAL A 556 -16.95 2.53 -4.27
C VAL A 556 -16.59 3.84 -4.97
N HIS A 557 -15.32 4.02 -5.29
CA HIS A 557 -14.84 5.18 -6.02
C HIS A 557 -14.80 4.89 -7.53
N PRO A 558 -15.05 5.86 -8.41
CA PRO A 558 -14.95 5.65 -9.86
C PRO A 558 -13.62 5.09 -10.36
N THR A 559 -12.52 5.35 -9.66
CA THR A 559 -11.20 4.81 -10.00
C THR A 559 -11.04 3.33 -9.69
N HIS A 560 -11.98 2.73 -8.96
CA HIS A 560 -12.00 1.28 -8.71
C HIS A 560 -12.26 0.46 -9.97
N TYR A 561 -12.77 1.07 -11.03
CA TYR A 561 -13.07 0.42 -12.28
C TYR A 561 -11.84 -0.31 -12.86
N GLY A 562 -11.96 -1.62 -13.03
CA GLY A 562 -10.88 -2.47 -13.53
C GLY A 562 -9.72 -2.73 -12.55
N ARG A 563 -9.77 -2.22 -11.32
CA ARG A 563 -8.70 -2.35 -10.32
C ARG A 563 -9.14 -3.07 -9.07
N VAL A 564 -10.26 -2.66 -8.52
CA VAL A 564 -10.84 -3.25 -7.31
C VAL A 564 -12.28 -3.63 -7.58
N CYS A 565 -12.68 -4.84 -7.20
CA CYS A 565 -14.04 -5.32 -7.38
C CYS A 565 -15.03 -4.49 -6.56
N PRO A 566 -16.10 -3.98 -7.18
CA PRO A 566 -17.12 -3.22 -6.46
C PRO A 566 -18.08 -4.09 -5.66
N ILE A 567 -18.10 -5.40 -5.89
CA ILE A 567 -19.07 -6.35 -5.35
C ILE A 567 -18.49 -7.12 -4.17
N GLU A 568 -17.32 -7.69 -4.31
CA GLU A 568 -16.72 -8.58 -3.32
C GLU A 568 -16.09 -7.80 -2.16
N THR A 569 -16.80 -7.75 -1.04
CA THR A 569 -16.34 -7.16 0.22
C THR A 569 -17.05 -7.87 1.37
N PRO A 570 -16.44 -7.97 2.57
CA PRO A 570 -17.15 -8.53 3.71
C PRO A 570 -18.41 -7.77 4.07
N GLU A 571 -19.39 -8.45 4.62
CA GLU A 571 -20.53 -7.85 5.30
C GLU A 571 -20.15 -7.55 6.76
N GLY A 572 -20.63 -6.45 7.29
CA GLY A 572 -20.42 -6.09 8.69
C GLY A 572 -19.35 -5.01 8.90
N PRO A 573 -18.59 -5.06 10.02
CA PRO A 573 -17.69 -3.95 10.42
C PRO A 573 -16.59 -3.62 9.42
N ASN A 574 -16.18 -4.59 8.61
CA ASN A 574 -15.09 -4.46 7.65
C ASN A 574 -15.54 -4.13 6.23
N ILE A 575 -16.80 -3.81 6.03
CA ILE A 575 -17.33 -3.49 4.69
C ILE A 575 -16.55 -2.34 4.04
N GLY A 576 -16.14 -2.51 2.80
CA GLY A 576 -15.39 -1.50 2.05
C GLY A 576 -13.93 -1.32 2.47
N LEU A 577 -13.50 -1.88 3.60
CA LEU A 577 -12.11 -1.83 4.06
C LEU A 577 -11.26 -2.98 3.53
N ILE A 578 -11.89 -4.13 3.36
CA ILE A 578 -11.25 -5.31 2.80
C ILE A 578 -11.85 -5.56 1.43
N ASN A 579 -11.06 -5.39 0.40
CA ASN A 579 -11.47 -5.51 -0.99
C ASN A 579 -10.71 -6.60 -1.69
N SER A 580 -11.19 -7.01 -2.85
CA SER A 580 -10.51 -7.97 -3.71
C SER A 580 -10.01 -7.30 -4.99
N LEU A 581 -8.84 -7.70 -5.44
CA LEU A 581 -8.24 -7.24 -6.69
C LEU A 581 -9.10 -7.70 -7.89
N ALA A 582 -9.31 -6.82 -8.86
CA ALA A 582 -10.02 -7.18 -10.08
C ALA A 582 -9.23 -8.21 -10.91
N THR A 583 -9.92 -8.94 -11.77
CA THR A 583 -9.36 -10.11 -12.48
C THR A 583 -8.07 -9.78 -13.25
N PHE A 584 -8.04 -8.67 -13.99
CA PHE A 584 -6.90 -8.27 -14.82
C PHE A 584 -5.99 -7.22 -14.18
N ALA A 585 -6.31 -6.77 -12.98
CA ALA A 585 -5.53 -5.74 -12.30
C ALA A 585 -4.17 -6.27 -11.84
N ARG A 586 -3.18 -5.42 -11.90
CA ARG A 586 -1.84 -5.67 -11.38
C ARG A 586 -1.28 -4.40 -10.73
N THR A 587 -0.18 -4.54 -10.02
CA THR A 587 0.54 -3.41 -9.45
C THR A 587 1.67 -2.96 -10.38
N ASN A 588 1.89 -1.65 -10.47
CA ASN A 588 3.03 -1.10 -11.19
C ASN A 588 4.29 -1.09 -10.28
N PRO A 589 5.49 -0.71 -10.80
CA PRO A 589 6.70 -0.62 -9.98
C PRO A 589 6.60 0.33 -8.78
N TYR A 590 5.69 1.31 -8.84
CA TYR A 590 5.42 2.24 -7.74
C TYR A 590 4.36 1.74 -6.74
N GLY A 591 3.72 0.61 -7.01
CA GLY A 591 2.69 0.04 -6.16
C GLY A 591 1.25 0.49 -6.45
N PHE A 592 1.02 1.28 -7.47
CA PHE A 592 -0.33 1.69 -7.90
C PHE A 592 -0.98 0.59 -8.74
N LEU A 593 -2.30 0.46 -8.62
CA LEU A 593 -3.06 -0.52 -9.40
C LEU A 593 -3.21 -0.05 -10.85
N GLU A 594 -3.00 -0.96 -11.77
CA GLU A 594 -3.13 -0.77 -13.21
C GLU A 594 -4.17 -1.70 -13.79
N SER A 595 -4.83 -1.26 -14.84
CA SER A 595 -5.80 -2.04 -15.62
C SER A 595 -5.41 -2.06 -17.09
N PRO A 596 -5.62 -3.18 -17.80
CA PRO A 596 -5.31 -3.25 -19.23
C PRO A 596 -6.39 -2.60 -20.09
N TYR A 597 -5.97 -1.95 -21.15
CA TYR A 597 -6.84 -1.35 -22.14
C TYR A 597 -6.28 -1.57 -23.54
N ARG A 598 -7.18 -1.71 -24.53
CA ARG A 598 -6.81 -1.79 -25.94
C ARG A 598 -6.67 -0.40 -26.52
N LYS A 599 -5.64 -0.18 -27.28
CA LYS A 599 -5.40 1.10 -27.94
C LYS A 599 -6.33 1.27 -29.15
N VAL A 600 -6.96 2.43 -29.27
CA VAL A 600 -7.82 2.80 -30.39
C VAL A 600 -7.20 3.99 -31.10
N VAL A 601 -7.00 3.85 -32.42
CA VAL A 601 -6.43 4.89 -33.26
C VAL A 601 -7.44 5.25 -34.36
N ASN A 602 -7.86 6.51 -34.41
CA ASN A 602 -8.82 7.03 -35.39
C ASN A 602 -10.09 6.18 -35.55
N GLY A 603 -10.66 5.73 -34.46
CA GLY A 603 -11.85 4.89 -34.44
C GLY A 603 -11.62 3.43 -34.77
N LYS A 604 -10.38 3.01 -35.02
CA LYS A 604 -10.00 1.61 -35.25
C LYS A 604 -9.39 1.00 -34.01
N VAL A 605 -9.99 -0.07 -33.52
CA VAL A 605 -9.50 -0.82 -32.37
C VAL A 605 -8.31 -1.68 -32.78
N THR A 606 -7.19 -1.56 -32.08
CA THR A 606 -5.98 -2.37 -32.29
C THR A 606 -5.87 -3.48 -31.25
N ASP A 607 -5.03 -4.46 -31.47
CA ASP A 607 -4.75 -5.54 -30.51
C ASP A 607 -3.64 -5.18 -29.50
N GLU A 608 -3.10 -3.97 -29.57
CA GLU A 608 -2.10 -3.49 -28.64
C GLU A 608 -2.74 -3.20 -27.28
N ILE A 609 -2.21 -3.82 -26.22
CA ILE A 609 -2.72 -3.70 -24.86
C ILE A 609 -1.74 -2.88 -24.04
N GLU A 610 -2.23 -1.82 -23.40
CA GLU A 610 -1.47 -1.00 -22.48
C GLU A 610 -2.11 -1.05 -21.10
N PHE A 611 -1.27 -1.07 -20.06
CA PHE A 611 -1.73 -0.96 -18.69
C PHE A 611 -1.68 0.50 -18.25
N LEU A 612 -2.79 0.99 -17.76
CA LEU A 612 -2.92 2.38 -17.30
C LEU A 612 -3.24 2.41 -15.80
N SER A 613 -2.51 3.27 -15.07
CA SER A 613 -2.84 3.58 -13.68
C SER A 613 -4.05 4.53 -13.61
N ALA A 614 -4.65 4.67 -12.43
CA ALA A 614 -5.81 5.53 -12.24
C ALA A 614 -5.56 6.99 -12.65
N ILE A 615 -4.35 7.49 -12.45
CA ILE A 615 -3.98 8.86 -12.83
C ILE A 615 -3.96 9.02 -14.35
N ASN A 616 -3.31 8.09 -15.04
CA ASN A 616 -3.16 8.15 -16.49
C ASN A 616 -4.49 7.91 -17.22
N GLU A 617 -5.32 7.00 -16.70
CA GLU A 617 -6.62 6.68 -17.28
C GLU A 617 -7.56 7.90 -17.33
N ALA A 618 -7.53 8.74 -16.30
CA ALA A 618 -8.41 9.90 -16.22
C ALA A 618 -8.24 10.89 -17.40
N GLU A 619 -7.08 10.92 -18.02
CA GLU A 619 -6.77 11.80 -19.15
C GLU A 619 -7.32 11.29 -20.48
N TYR A 620 -7.70 10.02 -20.58
CA TYR A 620 -8.07 9.37 -21.83
C TYR A 620 -9.57 9.07 -21.90
N VAL A 621 -10.06 9.01 -23.12
CA VAL A 621 -11.43 8.58 -23.44
C VAL A 621 -11.41 7.08 -23.66
N VAL A 622 -12.12 6.35 -22.82
CA VAL A 622 -12.13 4.89 -22.80
C VAL A 622 -13.52 4.36 -23.14
N ALA A 623 -13.63 3.60 -24.24
CA ALA A 623 -14.87 2.96 -24.62
C ALA A 623 -15.09 1.65 -23.83
N GLN A 624 -16.34 1.22 -23.71
CA GLN A 624 -16.69 -0.05 -23.08
C GLN A 624 -16.37 -1.24 -24.00
N ALA A 625 -16.10 -2.39 -23.42
CA ALA A 625 -15.81 -3.64 -24.15
C ALA A 625 -16.99 -4.11 -25.02
N SER A 626 -18.22 -3.75 -24.70
CA SER A 626 -19.43 -4.08 -25.43
C SER A 626 -19.72 -3.20 -26.64
N ALA A 627 -18.89 -2.19 -26.91
CA ALA A 627 -19.05 -1.33 -28.06
C ALA A 627 -19.01 -2.15 -29.37
N ALA A 628 -19.95 -1.85 -30.30
CA ALA A 628 -20.03 -2.55 -31.57
C ALA A 628 -18.82 -2.25 -32.46
N VAL A 629 -18.15 -3.30 -32.91
CA VAL A 629 -16.95 -3.24 -33.75
C VAL A 629 -17.19 -4.08 -35.00
N ASP A 630 -16.81 -3.58 -36.16
CA ASP A 630 -16.91 -4.34 -37.39
C ASP A 630 -15.76 -5.37 -37.55
N ALA A 631 -15.80 -6.18 -38.62
CA ALA A 631 -14.77 -7.17 -38.89
C ALA A 631 -13.38 -6.59 -39.14
N LYS A 632 -13.28 -5.31 -39.48
CA LYS A 632 -12.02 -4.58 -39.72
C LYS A 632 -11.49 -3.88 -38.46
N GLY A 633 -12.27 -3.88 -37.37
CA GLY A 633 -11.91 -3.24 -36.12
C GLY A 633 -12.38 -1.81 -35.95
N ASN A 634 -13.21 -1.28 -36.87
CA ASN A 634 -13.75 0.08 -36.74
C ASN A 634 -14.99 0.10 -35.82
N LEU A 635 -15.11 1.14 -35.02
CA LEU A 635 -16.32 1.39 -34.24
C LEU A 635 -17.48 1.77 -35.17
N ILE A 636 -18.60 1.07 -35.05
CA ILE A 636 -19.73 1.19 -35.98
C ILE A 636 -20.67 2.32 -35.59
N GLU A 637 -20.90 2.56 -34.30
CA GLU A 637 -21.85 3.53 -33.79
C GLU A 637 -21.36 4.97 -33.99
N ASP A 638 -22.28 5.89 -34.31
CA ASP A 638 -22.00 7.32 -34.45
C ASP A 638 -21.62 7.97 -33.11
N LEU A 639 -22.20 7.50 -32.02
CA LEU A 639 -21.92 7.94 -30.66
C LEU A 639 -21.64 6.70 -29.80
N VAL A 640 -20.45 6.63 -29.26
CA VAL A 640 -19.98 5.51 -28.44
C VAL A 640 -20.06 5.91 -26.98
N ALA A 641 -20.64 5.03 -26.14
CA ALA A 641 -20.62 5.21 -24.69
C ALA A 641 -19.19 5.08 -24.17
N VAL A 642 -18.69 6.12 -23.53
CA VAL A 642 -17.32 6.19 -23.05
C VAL A 642 -17.23 6.68 -21.62
N ARG A 643 -16.07 6.50 -21.04
CA ARG A 643 -15.72 7.00 -19.74
C ARG A 643 -14.58 8.02 -19.90
N HIS A 644 -14.79 9.21 -19.41
CA HIS A 644 -13.81 10.28 -19.49
C HIS A 644 -13.84 11.12 -18.21
N MET A 645 -12.68 11.40 -17.63
CA MET A 645 -12.56 12.12 -16.34
C MET A 645 -13.45 11.54 -15.23
N ASN A 646 -13.51 10.21 -15.15
CA ASN A 646 -14.34 9.44 -14.19
C ASN A 646 -15.87 9.66 -14.34
N GLU A 647 -16.30 10.16 -15.50
CA GLU A 647 -17.72 10.34 -15.83
C GLU A 647 -18.10 9.51 -17.05
N PHE A 648 -19.33 8.98 -17.06
CA PHE A 648 -19.88 8.28 -18.21
C PHE A 648 -20.49 9.29 -19.17
N THR A 649 -19.96 9.36 -20.37
CA THR A 649 -20.40 10.27 -21.45
C THR A 649 -20.53 9.55 -22.77
N VAL A 650 -20.94 10.27 -23.80
CA VAL A 650 -21.01 9.77 -25.18
C VAL A 650 -20.10 10.61 -26.04
N LYS A 651 -19.23 9.97 -26.81
CA LYS A 651 -18.27 10.62 -27.69
C LYS A 651 -18.31 10.01 -29.10
N ALA A 652 -17.84 10.78 -30.09
CA ALA A 652 -17.70 10.29 -31.45
C ALA A 652 -16.56 9.24 -31.53
N PRO A 653 -16.62 8.26 -32.46
CA PRO A 653 -15.60 7.20 -32.56
C PRO A 653 -14.17 7.70 -32.77
N GLY A 654 -13.99 8.83 -33.43
CA GLY A 654 -12.67 9.44 -33.66
C GLY A 654 -12.01 10.01 -32.40
N GLU A 655 -12.78 10.27 -31.34
CA GLU A 655 -12.29 10.79 -30.07
C GLU A 655 -11.89 9.71 -29.09
N VAL A 656 -12.27 8.44 -29.34
CA VAL A 656 -11.96 7.30 -28.46
C VAL A 656 -10.48 6.95 -28.57
N GLN A 657 -9.80 6.86 -27.45
CA GLN A 657 -8.36 6.58 -27.36
C GLN A 657 -8.06 5.16 -26.90
N TYR A 658 -8.89 4.61 -26.02
CA TYR A 658 -8.75 3.26 -25.49
C TYR A 658 -10.10 2.57 -25.41
N MET A 659 -10.07 1.25 -25.33
CA MET A 659 -11.23 0.41 -25.15
C MET A 659 -10.94 -0.67 -24.10
N ASP A 660 -11.93 -1.03 -23.29
CA ASP A 660 -11.81 -2.10 -22.32
C ASP A 660 -11.51 -3.45 -23.01
N VAL A 661 -10.71 -4.27 -22.37
CA VAL A 661 -10.29 -5.58 -22.88
C VAL A 661 -11.45 -6.59 -22.78
N SER A 662 -12.14 -6.63 -21.63
CA SER A 662 -13.21 -7.58 -21.38
C SER A 662 -14.16 -7.03 -20.30
N PRO A 663 -15.45 -7.38 -20.35
CA PRO A 663 -16.39 -7.02 -19.28
C PRO A 663 -16.01 -7.58 -17.90
N LYS A 664 -15.36 -8.73 -17.85
CA LYS A 664 -14.92 -9.34 -16.58
C LYS A 664 -13.74 -8.63 -15.92
N GLN A 665 -13.15 -7.66 -16.58
CA GLN A 665 -12.08 -6.83 -15.98
C GLN A 665 -12.55 -6.00 -14.79
N VAL A 666 -13.83 -5.72 -14.67
CA VAL A 666 -14.42 -4.91 -13.61
C VAL A 666 -14.53 -5.66 -12.29
N VAL A 667 -14.74 -6.95 -12.33
CA VAL A 667 -15.06 -7.78 -11.17
C VAL A 667 -13.90 -8.68 -10.75
N SER A 668 -13.93 -9.12 -9.49
CA SER A 668 -12.95 -10.06 -8.94
C SER A 668 -13.17 -11.48 -9.47
N VAL A 669 -12.25 -12.38 -9.12
CA VAL A 669 -12.32 -13.79 -9.50
C VAL A 669 -13.60 -14.46 -8.96
N ALA A 670 -13.94 -14.25 -7.70
CA ALA A 670 -15.15 -14.84 -7.10
C ALA A 670 -16.43 -14.34 -7.77
N ALA A 671 -16.51 -13.02 -8.02
CA ALA A 671 -17.65 -12.43 -8.70
C ALA A 671 -17.76 -12.87 -10.17
N SER A 672 -16.63 -13.09 -10.84
CA SER A 672 -16.61 -13.54 -12.23
C SER A 672 -17.07 -14.99 -12.42
N LEU A 673 -17.14 -15.78 -11.36
CA LEU A 673 -17.65 -17.15 -11.39
C LEU A 673 -19.19 -17.22 -11.32
N ILE A 674 -19.87 -16.12 -11.02
CA ILE A 674 -21.33 -16.08 -10.93
C ILE A 674 -21.92 -16.02 -12.35
N PRO A 675 -22.66 -17.03 -12.80
CA PRO A 675 -23.30 -16.96 -14.11
C PRO A 675 -24.44 -15.94 -14.09
N PHE A 676 -24.63 -15.22 -15.18
CA PHE A 676 -25.63 -14.16 -15.32
C PHE A 676 -25.53 -13.08 -14.26
N LEU A 677 -24.32 -12.71 -13.89
CA LEU A 677 -24.08 -11.67 -12.87
C LEU A 677 -24.74 -10.34 -13.23
N GLU A 678 -24.81 -9.99 -14.51
CA GLU A 678 -25.41 -8.77 -15.02
C GLU A 678 -26.91 -8.65 -14.73
N HIS A 679 -27.58 -9.75 -14.42
CA HIS A 679 -29.00 -9.78 -14.06
C HIS A 679 -29.26 -9.73 -12.57
N ASP A 680 -28.20 -9.80 -11.76
CA ASP A 680 -28.32 -9.81 -10.30
C ASP A 680 -28.11 -8.42 -9.71
N ASP A 681 -28.86 -8.12 -8.64
CA ASP A 681 -28.60 -6.94 -7.83
C ASP A 681 -27.24 -7.04 -7.14
N ALA A 682 -26.54 -5.91 -7.01
CA ALA A 682 -25.22 -5.86 -6.40
C ALA A 682 -25.19 -6.41 -4.97
N ASN A 683 -26.23 -6.17 -4.17
CA ASN A 683 -26.35 -6.67 -2.81
C ASN A 683 -26.33 -8.20 -2.77
N ARG A 684 -27.10 -8.83 -3.66
CA ARG A 684 -27.18 -10.30 -3.73
C ARG A 684 -25.93 -10.92 -4.35
N ALA A 685 -25.31 -10.25 -5.31
CA ALA A 685 -24.02 -10.67 -5.86
C ALA A 685 -22.92 -10.66 -4.79
N LEU A 686 -22.89 -9.65 -3.92
CA LEU A 686 -21.96 -9.57 -2.78
C LEU A 686 -22.17 -10.77 -1.84
N MET A 687 -23.39 -11.05 -1.46
CA MET A 687 -23.70 -12.20 -0.60
C MET A 687 -23.30 -13.53 -1.28
N GLY A 688 -23.63 -13.69 -2.55
CA GLY A 688 -23.30 -14.89 -3.32
C GLY A 688 -21.81 -15.12 -3.48
N SER A 689 -21.05 -14.09 -3.80
CA SER A 689 -19.60 -14.19 -3.92
C SER A 689 -18.92 -14.57 -2.60
N ASN A 690 -19.41 -14.01 -1.49
CA ASN A 690 -18.92 -14.38 -0.15
C ASN A 690 -19.27 -15.82 0.23
N MET A 691 -20.47 -16.28 -0.11
CA MET A 691 -20.89 -17.66 0.17
C MET A 691 -20.13 -18.71 -0.65
N GLN A 692 -19.73 -18.42 -1.89
CA GLN A 692 -18.89 -19.30 -2.69
C GLN A 692 -17.59 -19.67 -1.98
N ARG A 693 -17.00 -18.75 -1.25
CA ARG A 693 -15.76 -18.96 -0.50
C ARG A 693 -15.93 -19.89 0.71
N GLN A 694 -17.14 -20.09 1.18
CA GLN A 694 -17.46 -20.90 2.34
C GLN A 694 -17.85 -22.34 1.99
N ALA A 695 -17.90 -22.68 0.71
CA ALA A 695 -18.30 -24.01 0.26
C ALA A 695 -17.33 -25.09 0.74
N VAL A 696 -17.84 -26.13 1.38
CA VAL A 696 -17.06 -27.28 1.86
C VAL A 696 -16.93 -28.33 0.77
N PRO A 697 -15.76 -28.93 0.53
CA PRO A 697 -15.59 -30.00 -0.43
C PRO A 697 -16.49 -31.20 -0.08
N THR A 698 -17.23 -31.69 -1.07
CA THR A 698 -18.05 -32.90 -0.93
C THR A 698 -17.24 -34.15 -1.30
N LEU A 699 -17.76 -35.34 -0.99
CA LEU A 699 -17.11 -36.61 -1.34
C LEU A 699 -16.85 -36.70 -2.84
N LYS A 700 -17.81 -36.29 -3.64
CA LYS A 700 -17.70 -36.23 -5.09
C LYS A 700 -18.23 -34.89 -5.57
N SER A 701 -17.40 -34.09 -6.14
CA SER A 701 -17.81 -32.79 -6.69
C SER A 701 -18.28 -32.94 -8.13
N ASP A 702 -19.31 -32.18 -8.51
CA ASP A 702 -19.79 -32.09 -9.89
C ASP A 702 -19.44 -30.73 -10.47
N LYS A 703 -18.86 -30.72 -11.66
CA LYS A 703 -18.63 -29.46 -12.38
C LYS A 703 -19.99 -28.81 -12.73
N PRO A 704 -20.12 -27.49 -12.63
CA PRO A 704 -21.38 -26.82 -12.95
C PRO A 704 -21.71 -26.98 -14.43
N LEU A 705 -23.00 -27.19 -14.74
CA LEU A 705 -23.47 -27.33 -16.12
C LEU A 705 -23.39 -26.00 -16.86
N VAL A 706 -23.66 -24.88 -16.16
CA VAL A 706 -23.53 -23.52 -16.68
C VAL A 706 -22.41 -22.84 -15.94
N GLY A 707 -21.40 -22.39 -16.65
CA GLY A 707 -20.22 -21.77 -16.10
C GLY A 707 -19.78 -20.53 -16.87
N THR A 708 -18.83 -19.81 -16.34
CA THR A 708 -18.31 -18.56 -16.94
C THR A 708 -16.96 -18.71 -17.62
N GLY A 709 -16.35 -19.88 -17.55
CA GLY A 709 -15.01 -20.15 -18.09
C GLY A 709 -13.87 -19.83 -17.14
N MET A 710 -14.12 -19.18 -16.01
CA MET A 710 -13.10 -18.89 -14.97
C MET A 710 -12.76 -20.11 -14.11
N GLU A 711 -13.59 -21.14 -14.13
CA GLU A 711 -13.41 -22.34 -13.31
C GLU A 711 -12.08 -23.03 -13.60
N ARG A 712 -11.69 -23.11 -14.85
CA ARG A 712 -10.41 -23.71 -15.27
C ARG A 712 -9.20 -22.94 -14.75
N ALA A 713 -9.26 -21.61 -14.85
CA ALA A 713 -8.19 -20.74 -14.40
C ALA A 713 -8.01 -20.83 -12.87
N VAL A 714 -9.11 -20.81 -12.12
CA VAL A 714 -9.09 -20.94 -10.67
C VAL A 714 -8.53 -22.29 -10.22
N ALA A 715 -9.01 -23.37 -10.81
CA ALA A 715 -8.54 -24.72 -10.44
C ALA A 715 -7.05 -24.92 -10.72
N ARG A 716 -6.56 -24.43 -11.84
CA ARG A 716 -5.15 -24.52 -12.21
C ARG A 716 -4.27 -23.63 -11.33
N ASP A 717 -4.63 -22.36 -11.18
CA ASP A 717 -3.77 -21.35 -10.54
C ASP A 717 -3.74 -21.47 -9.02
N SER A 718 -4.78 -22.05 -8.40
CA SER A 718 -4.81 -22.28 -6.95
C SER A 718 -3.76 -23.29 -6.45
N GLY A 719 -3.25 -24.14 -7.33
CA GLY A 719 -2.28 -25.17 -6.99
C GLY A 719 -2.83 -26.42 -6.31
N VAL A 720 -4.17 -26.54 -6.21
CA VAL A 720 -4.79 -27.76 -5.63
C VAL A 720 -4.79 -28.94 -6.58
N CYS A 721 -4.74 -28.68 -7.88
CA CYS A 721 -4.64 -29.71 -8.89
C CYS A 721 -3.18 -29.98 -9.27
N VAL A 722 -2.86 -31.21 -9.59
CA VAL A 722 -1.54 -31.57 -10.09
C VAL A 722 -1.45 -31.22 -11.57
N VAL A 723 -0.48 -30.38 -11.92
CA VAL A 723 -0.26 -29.88 -13.28
C VAL A 723 1.02 -30.50 -13.85
N ALA A 724 0.99 -30.94 -15.11
CA ALA A 724 2.17 -31.47 -15.79
C ALA A 724 3.26 -30.38 -15.96
N ARG A 725 4.45 -30.64 -15.46
CA ARG A 725 5.61 -29.74 -15.60
C ARG A 725 6.20 -29.77 -16.98
N ARG A 726 6.17 -30.96 -17.61
CA ARG A 726 6.68 -31.20 -18.97
C ARG A 726 5.73 -32.15 -19.71
N GLY A 727 5.67 -32.04 -20.99
CA GLY A 727 4.84 -32.95 -21.81
C GLY A 727 5.42 -34.35 -21.91
N GLY A 728 4.57 -35.36 -22.07
CA GLY A 728 4.98 -36.73 -22.18
C GLY A 728 3.83 -37.71 -22.25
N VAL A 729 4.11 -38.96 -21.98
CA VAL A 729 3.14 -40.06 -21.92
C VAL A 729 3.05 -40.58 -20.50
N VAL A 730 1.85 -40.78 -20.02
CA VAL A 730 1.60 -41.37 -18.70
C VAL A 730 1.99 -42.84 -18.72
N ASP A 731 3.01 -43.19 -17.93
CA ASP A 731 3.58 -44.53 -17.91
C ASP A 731 2.91 -45.42 -16.84
N MET A 732 2.74 -44.88 -15.60
CA MET A 732 2.16 -45.62 -14.52
C MET A 732 1.28 -44.70 -13.65
N ILE A 733 0.17 -45.22 -13.17
CA ILE A 733 -0.73 -44.52 -12.29
C ILE A 733 -1.15 -45.42 -11.15
N ASP A 734 -1.10 -44.90 -9.91
CA ASP A 734 -1.81 -45.48 -8.78
C ASP A 734 -2.48 -44.37 -7.97
N SER A 735 -3.13 -44.68 -6.88
CA SER A 735 -3.81 -43.67 -6.05
C SER A 735 -2.85 -42.73 -5.36
N GLY A 736 -1.58 -43.08 -5.24
CA GLY A 736 -0.56 -42.31 -4.52
C GLY A 736 0.40 -41.53 -5.41
N ARG A 737 0.54 -41.92 -6.69
CA ARG A 737 1.48 -41.26 -7.62
C ARG A 737 1.13 -41.42 -9.08
N ILE A 738 1.65 -40.49 -9.88
CA ILE A 738 1.59 -40.53 -11.33
C ILE A 738 3.02 -40.44 -11.86
N VAL A 739 3.38 -41.36 -12.79
CA VAL A 739 4.68 -41.35 -13.44
C VAL A 739 4.48 -41.00 -14.91
N VAL A 740 5.15 -39.93 -15.33
CA VAL A 740 5.08 -39.43 -16.72
C VAL A 740 6.44 -39.55 -17.35
N ARG A 741 6.50 -40.29 -18.45
CA ARG A 741 7.70 -40.39 -19.30
C ARG A 741 7.74 -39.19 -20.24
N ILE A 742 8.76 -38.35 -20.10
CA ILE A 742 8.88 -37.07 -20.76
C ILE A 742 9.29 -37.24 -22.22
N ASN A 743 8.77 -36.38 -23.11
CA ASN A 743 9.18 -36.35 -24.53
C ASN A 743 10.67 -35.99 -24.63
N GLU A 744 11.38 -36.65 -25.55
CA GLU A 744 12.83 -36.40 -25.72
C GLU A 744 13.19 -34.97 -26.03
N ALA A 745 12.32 -34.24 -26.74
CA ALA A 745 12.52 -32.82 -27.08
C ALA A 745 12.47 -31.87 -25.87
N GLU A 746 11.84 -32.27 -24.78
CA GLU A 746 11.65 -31.46 -23.58
C GLU A 746 12.63 -31.81 -22.45
N VAL A 747 13.48 -32.80 -22.66
CA VAL A 747 14.51 -33.22 -21.69
C VAL A 747 15.78 -32.38 -21.91
N ALA A 748 16.12 -31.55 -20.95
CA ALA A 748 17.38 -30.82 -21.00
C ALA A 748 18.58 -31.72 -20.61
N PRO A 749 19.79 -31.48 -21.13
CA PRO A 749 20.97 -32.24 -20.75
C PRO A 749 21.18 -32.27 -19.23
N GLY A 750 21.33 -33.48 -18.65
CA GLY A 750 21.51 -33.69 -17.22
C GLY A 750 20.22 -33.75 -16.40
N GLN A 751 19.05 -33.68 -17.02
CA GLN A 751 17.77 -33.88 -16.35
C GLN A 751 17.25 -35.30 -16.49
N ALA A 752 16.46 -35.77 -15.51
CA ALA A 752 15.81 -37.07 -15.59
C ALA A 752 14.72 -37.09 -16.70
N PRO A 753 14.60 -38.19 -17.44
CA PRO A 753 13.58 -38.31 -18.53
C PRO A 753 12.19 -38.68 -18.01
N VAL A 754 11.99 -38.69 -16.70
CA VAL A 754 10.75 -39.10 -16.02
C VAL A 754 10.39 -38.08 -14.95
N ASP A 755 9.13 -37.69 -14.88
CA ASP A 755 8.57 -36.91 -13.79
C ASP A 755 7.65 -37.78 -12.94
N ILE A 756 7.84 -37.74 -11.62
CA ILE A 756 7.03 -38.43 -10.64
C ILE A 756 6.23 -37.40 -9.88
N TYR A 757 4.91 -37.55 -9.88
CA TYR A 757 3.98 -36.69 -9.15
C TYR A 757 3.39 -37.47 -7.98
N ASN A 758 3.75 -37.09 -6.76
CA ASN A 758 3.17 -37.66 -5.54
C ASN A 758 1.87 -36.94 -5.21
N LEU A 759 0.81 -37.70 -5.00
CA LEU A 759 -0.51 -37.17 -4.69
C LEU A 759 -0.71 -37.01 -3.17
N ILE A 760 -1.35 -35.91 -2.79
CA ILE A 760 -1.74 -35.67 -1.41
C ILE A 760 -3.01 -36.45 -1.10
N LYS A 761 -2.97 -37.28 -0.07
CA LYS A 761 -4.09 -38.16 0.28
C LYS A 761 -4.61 -37.86 1.67
N TYR A 762 -5.89 -37.52 1.77
CA TYR A 762 -6.65 -37.36 3.01
C TYR A 762 -5.93 -36.58 4.12
N THR A 763 -5.45 -35.41 3.82
CA THR A 763 -4.81 -34.52 4.77
C THR A 763 -5.79 -33.47 5.31
N ARG A 764 -5.51 -32.96 6.50
CA ARG A 764 -6.31 -31.91 7.11
C ARG A 764 -5.98 -30.53 6.51
N SER A 765 -7.00 -29.78 6.16
CA SER A 765 -6.85 -28.35 5.84
C SER A 765 -6.88 -27.48 7.11
N ASN A 766 -6.60 -26.19 6.97
CA ASN A 766 -6.68 -25.25 8.09
C ASN A 766 -8.09 -25.16 8.72
N GLN A 767 -9.15 -25.40 7.94
CA GLN A 767 -10.54 -25.41 8.40
C GLN A 767 -11.05 -26.83 8.70
N ASN A 768 -10.17 -27.78 8.91
CA ASN A 768 -10.51 -29.18 9.18
C ASN A 768 -11.24 -29.91 8.05
N THR A 769 -11.14 -29.40 6.83
CA THR A 769 -11.69 -30.08 5.66
C THR A 769 -10.70 -31.10 5.08
N CYS A 770 -11.19 -32.03 4.28
CA CYS A 770 -10.34 -33.05 3.68
C CYS A 770 -9.66 -32.54 2.40
N ILE A 771 -8.35 -32.70 2.31
CA ILE A 771 -7.57 -32.47 1.10
C ILE A 771 -7.19 -33.82 0.53
N ASN A 772 -7.70 -34.15 -0.64
CA ASN A 772 -7.43 -35.41 -1.32
C ASN A 772 -7.30 -35.15 -2.82
N GLN A 773 -6.26 -35.71 -3.43
CA GLN A 773 -6.02 -35.61 -4.87
C GLN A 773 -6.33 -36.95 -5.53
N ARG A 774 -7.08 -36.90 -6.64
CA ARG A 774 -7.47 -38.07 -7.42
C ARG A 774 -7.01 -37.92 -8.86
N PRO A 775 -6.23 -38.87 -9.40
CA PRO A 775 -5.86 -38.84 -10.82
C PRO A 775 -7.07 -39.08 -11.71
N PHE A 776 -7.18 -38.39 -12.86
CA PHE A 776 -8.20 -38.64 -13.86
C PHE A 776 -7.63 -39.02 -15.22
N VAL A 777 -6.32 -39.03 -15.37
CA VAL A 777 -5.62 -39.56 -16.57
C VAL A 777 -5.47 -41.06 -16.46
N ASN A 778 -5.33 -41.75 -17.57
CA ASN A 778 -5.10 -43.17 -17.63
C ASN A 778 -3.70 -43.47 -18.18
N GLU A 779 -3.22 -44.71 -17.97
CA GLU A 779 -1.96 -45.14 -18.53
C GLU A 779 -2.00 -45.07 -20.08
N GLY A 780 -0.92 -44.56 -20.67
CA GLY A 780 -0.82 -44.36 -22.09
C GLY A 780 -1.37 -43.05 -22.63
N ASP A 781 -1.96 -42.21 -21.76
CA ASP A 781 -2.45 -40.89 -22.18
C ASP A 781 -1.30 -39.95 -22.52
N ILE A 782 -1.45 -39.18 -23.59
CA ILE A 782 -0.49 -38.14 -23.97
C ILE A 782 -0.88 -36.83 -23.31
N VAL A 783 0.06 -36.27 -22.56
CA VAL A 783 -0.15 -35.01 -21.83
C VAL A 783 0.84 -33.96 -22.34
N ALA A 784 0.38 -32.72 -22.40
CA ALA A 784 1.21 -31.55 -22.72
C ALA A 784 1.59 -30.79 -21.45
N LYS A 785 2.61 -29.94 -21.51
CA LYS A 785 2.97 -29.05 -20.43
C LYS A 785 1.77 -28.17 -20.05
N GLY A 786 1.46 -28.11 -18.76
CA GLY A 786 0.35 -27.32 -18.23
C GLY A 786 -0.99 -28.07 -18.17
N ASP A 787 -1.06 -29.32 -18.60
CA ASP A 787 -2.25 -30.17 -18.46
C ASP A 787 -2.45 -30.60 -17.00
N ILE A 788 -3.70 -30.66 -16.58
CA ILE A 788 -4.06 -31.13 -15.24
C ILE A 788 -4.08 -32.65 -15.24
N LEU A 789 -3.34 -33.27 -14.33
CA LEU A 789 -3.20 -34.71 -14.19
C LEU A 789 -4.12 -35.31 -13.13
N ALA A 790 -4.33 -34.55 -12.04
CA ALA A 790 -5.14 -35.02 -10.93
C ALA A 790 -5.99 -33.87 -10.38
N ASP A 791 -7.20 -34.21 -9.95
CA ASP A 791 -8.13 -33.27 -9.34
C ASP A 791 -7.86 -33.16 -7.83
N GLY A 792 -7.89 -31.93 -7.31
CA GLY A 792 -7.85 -31.65 -5.89
C GLY A 792 -9.24 -31.58 -5.25
N PRO A 793 -9.34 -31.03 -4.04
CA PRO A 793 -10.63 -30.79 -3.39
C PRO A 793 -11.47 -29.78 -4.19
N SER A 794 -12.76 -30.02 -4.25
CA SER A 794 -13.72 -29.16 -4.98
C SER A 794 -13.37 -28.90 -6.45
N THR A 795 -12.77 -29.88 -7.10
CA THR A 795 -12.50 -29.82 -8.54
C THR A 795 -13.00 -31.05 -9.24
N ASP A 796 -13.41 -30.92 -10.48
CA ASP A 796 -13.86 -31.99 -11.34
C ASP A 796 -13.32 -31.81 -12.76
N LEU A 797 -12.55 -32.78 -13.26
CA LEU A 797 -11.86 -32.72 -14.55
C LEU A 797 -11.03 -31.43 -14.77
N GLY A 798 -10.43 -30.90 -13.71
CA GLY A 798 -9.65 -29.68 -13.75
C GLY A 798 -10.46 -28.39 -13.78
N GLU A 799 -11.73 -28.46 -13.52
CA GLU A 799 -12.61 -27.30 -13.35
C GLU A 799 -13.06 -27.16 -11.90
N LEU A 800 -13.26 -25.94 -11.44
CA LEU A 800 -13.78 -25.68 -10.11
C LEU A 800 -15.20 -26.22 -9.99
N ALA A 801 -15.45 -27.05 -8.99
CA ALA A 801 -16.75 -27.67 -8.69
C ALA A 801 -17.05 -27.51 -7.20
N LEU A 802 -17.71 -26.42 -6.84
CA LEU A 802 -17.95 -26.06 -5.43
C LEU A 802 -19.08 -26.86 -4.76
N GLY A 803 -19.85 -27.61 -5.50
CA GLY A 803 -20.98 -28.33 -4.95
C GLY A 803 -21.51 -29.37 -5.90
N GLN A 804 -22.82 -29.53 -5.90
CA GLN A 804 -23.55 -30.53 -6.68
C GLN A 804 -24.60 -29.87 -7.58
N ASN A 805 -24.84 -30.45 -8.76
CA ASN A 805 -25.94 -30.06 -9.62
C ASN A 805 -27.24 -30.67 -9.11
N MET A 806 -28.22 -29.82 -8.79
CA MET A 806 -29.47 -30.23 -8.22
C MET A 806 -30.66 -29.72 -9.03
N ARG A 807 -31.72 -30.50 -9.10
CA ARG A 807 -33.00 -30.02 -9.64
C ARG A 807 -33.76 -29.24 -8.56
N ILE A 808 -34.10 -28.00 -8.85
CA ILE A 808 -34.70 -27.05 -7.92
C ILE A 808 -36.09 -26.62 -8.41
N ALA A 809 -37.02 -26.49 -7.48
CA ALA A 809 -38.29 -25.86 -7.71
C ALA A 809 -38.41 -24.55 -6.89
N PHE A 810 -38.72 -23.45 -7.54
CA PHE A 810 -38.93 -22.15 -6.90
C PHE A 810 -40.42 -21.98 -6.62
N MET A 811 -40.84 -22.34 -5.44
CA MET A 811 -42.24 -22.24 -5.02
C MET A 811 -42.35 -22.23 -3.50
N PRO A 812 -43.42 -21.58 -2.93
CA PRO A 812 -43.70 -21.76 -1.51
C PRO A 812 -44.27 -23.17 -1.26
N TRP A 813 -43.92 -23.79 -0.16
CA TRP A 813 -44.37 -25.11 0.19
C TRP A 813 -44.77 -25.24 1.66
N ASN A 814 -46.04 -25.09 1.97
CA ASN A 814 -46.64 -25.23 3.30
C ASN A 814 -45.96 -24.41 4.41
N GLY A 815 -45.28 -23.31 4.05
CA GLY A 815 -44.54 -22.46 4.98
C GLY A 815 -43.22 -23.03 5.50
N TYR A 816 -42.82 -24.25 5.06
CA TYR A 816 -41.57 -24.86 5.53
C TYR A 816 -40.32 -24.26 4.90
N ASN A 817 -40.48 -23.51 3.84
CA ASN A 817 -39.37 -22.75 3.19
C ASN A 817 -39.47 -21.23 3.43
N PHE A 818 -40.10 -20.84 4.56
CA PHE A 818 -40.20 -19.44 4.96
C PHE A 818 -38.83 -18.84 5.30
N GLU A 819 -38.54 -17.62 4.85
CA GLU A 819 -37.28 -16.90 5.00
C GLU A 819 -36.11 -17.85 4.68
N ASP A 820 -35.27 -17.71 3.88
CA ASP A 820 -34.03 -18.46 3.57
C ASP A 820 -34.01 -19.99 3.90
N SER A 821 -35.11 -20.57 4.36
CA SER A 821 -35.25 -21.99 4.62
C SER A 821 -35.33 -22.78 3.32
N ILE A 822 -34.67 -23.93 3.28
CA ILE A 822 -34.64 -24.80 2.11
C ILE A 822 -35.15 -26.18 2.50
N LEU A 823 -36.06 -26.73 1.70
CA LEU A 823 -36.48 -28.13 1.80
C LEU A 823 -35.60 -28.99 0.89
N ILE A 824 -35.12 -30.09 1.39
CA ILE A 824 -34.33 -31.06 0.64
C ILE A 824 -35.04 -32.40 0.63
N SER A 825 -34.86 -33.12 -0.48
CA SER A 825 -35.38 -34.50 -0.62
C SER A 825 -34.52 -35.49 0.16
N GLU A 826 -35.14 -36.58 0.66
CA GLU A 826 -34.38 -37.72 1.24
C GLU A 826 -33.37 -38.32 0.27
N ARG A 827 -33.61 -38.19 -1.02
CA ARG A 827 -32.68 -38.66 -2.08
C ARG A 827 -31.31 -38.02 -1.95
N VAL A 828 -31.23 -36.77 -1.54
CA VAL A 828 -29.97 -36.04 -1.31
C VAL A 828 -29.13 -36.76 -0.25
N VAL A 829 -29.76 -37.17 0.84
CA VAL A 829 -29.07 -37.89 1.94
C VAL A 829 -28.71 -39.31 1.52
N ARG A 830 -29.62 -40.01 0.85
CA ARG A 830 -29.41 -41.38 0.40
C ARG A 830 -28.29 -41.54 -0.62
N GLU A 831 -28.13 -40.55 -1.54
CA GLU A 831 -27.10 -40.53 -2.57
C GLU A 831 -25.79 -39.87 -2.11
N ASP A 832 -25.67 -39.47 -0.85
CA ASP A 832 -24.49 -38.78 -0.29
C ASP A 832 -24.06 -37.53 -1.07
N ARG A 833 -25.03 -36.76 -1.54
CA ARG A 833 -24.76 -35.61 -2.41
C ARG A 833 -23.96 -34.51 -1.71
N PHE A 834 -24.30 -34.19 -0.47
CA PHE A 834 -23.62 -33.15 0.32
C PHE A 834 -22.81 -33.73 1.49
N THR A 835 -22.52 -35.00 1.48
CA THR A 835 -21.71 -35.64 2.53
C THR A 835 -20.27 -35.17 2.43
N THR A 836 -19.70 -34.77 3.54
CA THR A 836 -18.35 -34.20 3.64
C THR A 836 -17.50 -34.98 4.66
N ILE A 837 -16.19 -34.87 4.52
CA ILE A 837 -15.22 -35.43 5.45
C ILE A 837 -14.56 -34.27 6.19
N HIS A 838 -14.61 -34.33 7.54
CA HIS A 838 -13.91 -33.40 8.40
C HIS A 838 -12.83 -34.13 9.19
N ILE A 839 -11.62 -33.59 9.21
CA ILE A 839 -10.48 -34.17 9.90
C ILE A 839 -10.06 -33.23 11.04
N GLN A 840 -10.14 -33.69 12.26
CA GLN A 840 -9.67 -32.97 13.44
C GLN A 840 -8.38 -33.58 13.95
N GLU A 841 -7.44 -32.75 14.31
CA GLU A 841 -6.18 -33.12 14.94
C GLU A 841 -6.18 -32.69 16.39
N LEU A 842 -6.05 -33.65 17.29
CA LEU A 842 -5.94 -33.41 18.72
C LEU A 842 -4.55 -33.82 19.17
N THR A 843 -3.87 -32.96 19.90
CA THR A 843 -2.51 -33.20 20.38
C THR A 843 -2.49 -33.29 21.88
N CYS A 844 -1.73 -34.25 22.39
CA CYS A 844 -1.46 -34.44 23.82
C CYS A 844 0.05 -34.51 24.00
N ILE A 845 0.55 -33.71 24.91
CA ILE A 845 2.00 -33.64 25.21
C ILE A 845 2.23 -34.10 26.65
N ALA A 846 3.12 -35.06 26.83
CA ALA A 846 3.64 -35.43 28.14
C ALA A 846 4.83 -34.50 28.46
N ARG A 847 4.73 -33.78 29.58
CA ARG A 847 5.74 -32.80 30.03
C ARG A 847 6.49 -33.32 31.25
N ASP A 848 7.71 -32.86 31.42
CA ASP A 848 8.44 -33.06 32.64
C ASP A 848 7.94 -32.09 33.72
N THR A 849 7.51 -32.65 34.86
CA THR A 849 7.09 -31.87 36.02
C THR A 849 8.14 -31.95 37.12
N LYS A 850 8.04 -31.07 38.13
CA LYS A 850 8.94 -31.08 39.30
C LYS A 850 8.86 -32.38 40.09
N LEU A 851 7.77 -33.12 39.99
CA LEU A 851 7.52 -34.37 40.74
C LEU A 851 7.80 -35.63 39.92
N GLY A 852 8.16 -35.47 38.67
CA GLY A 852 8.46 -36.55 37.73
C GLY A 852 7.93 -36.29 36.34
N ALA A 853 8.23 -37.13 35.39
CA ALA A 853 7.74 -37.02 34.02
C ALA A 853 6.30 -37.54 33.92
N GLU A 854 5.48 -36.85 33.14
CA GLU A 854 4.17 -37.34 32.73
C GLU A 854 4.33 -38.52 31.77
N GLU A 855 3.45 -39.49 31.85
CA GLU A 855 3.48 -40.70 31.04
C GLU A 855 2.17 -40.86 30.26
N ILE A 856 2.29 -41.20 28.98
CA ILE A 856 1.14 -41.61 28.16
C ILE A 856 1.01 -43.14 28.25
N THR A 857 -0.04 -43.62 28.90
CA THR A 857 -0.29 -45.02 29.16
C THR A 857 -1.77 -45.37 29.17
N SER A 858 -2.13 -46.57 28.80
CA SER A 858 -3.49 -47.10 28.95
C SER A 858 -3.88 -47.47 30.40
N ASP A 859 -2.90 -47.58 31.27
CA ASP A 859 -3.11 -47.92 32.68
C ASP A 859 -3.41 -46.62 33.47
N ILE A 860 -4.67 -46.29 33.54
CA ILE A 860 -5.16 -45.09 34.23
C ILE A 860 -5.93 -45.53 35.49
N PRO A 861 -5.52 -45.07 36.70
CA PRO A 861 -6.24 -45.34 37.91
C PRO A 861 -7.63 -44.70 37.91
N ASN A 862 -8.61 -45.38 38.55
CA ASN A 862 -9.97 -44.89 38.75
C ASN A 862 -10.83 -44.76 37.47
N VAL A 863 -10.45 -45.39 36.39
CA VAL A 863 -11.23 -45.44 35.14
C VAL A 863 -11.55 -46.91 34.83
N GLY A 864 -12.78 -47.19 34.48
CA GLY A 864 -13.23 -48.55 34.14
C GLY A 864 -12.58 -49.09 32.89
N GLU A 865 -12.34 -50.38 32.81
CA GLU A 865 -11.75 -51.09 31.66
C GLU A 865 -12.58 -50.88 30.37
N GLY A 866 -13.89 -50.75 30.49
CA GLY A 866 -14.76 -50.52 29.34
C GLY A 866 -14.53 -49.16 28.67
N ALA A 867 -14.16 -48.13 29.45
CA ALA A 867 -13.80 -46.80 28.89
C ALA A 867 -12.40 -46.82 28.23
N LEU A 868 -11.50 -47.70 28.65
CA LEU A 868 -10.14 -47.84 28.11
C LEU A 868 -10.03 -48.87 26.98
N ALA A 869 -11.14 -49.55 26.61
CA ALA A 869 -11.10 -50.65 25.65
C ALA A 869 -10.60 -50.24 24.24
N LYS A 870 -10.73 -48.98 23.87
CA LYS A 870 -10.29 -48.44 22.56
C LYS A 870 -8.82 -47.99 22.54
N LEU A 871 -8.15 -48.00 23.70
CA LEU A 871 -6.75 -47.60 23.76
C LEU A 871 -5.83 -48.79 23.46
N ASP A 872 -4.74 -48.58 22.77
CA ASP A 872 -3.68 -49.54 22.53
C ASP A 872 -2.72 -49.60 23.75
N GLU A 873 -1.68 -50.42 23.67
CA GLU A 873 -0.67 -50.55 24.73
C GLU A 873 0.10 -49.24 24.98
N ALA A 874 0.21 -48.38 23.98
CA ALA A 874 0.85 -47.08 24.13
C ALA A 874 -0.06 -46.01 24.77
N GLY A 875 -1.31 -46.32 25.06
CA GLY A 875 -2.28 -45.38 25.66
C GLY A 875 -2.96 -44.45 24.64
N ILE A 876 -2.82 -44.71 23.36
CA ILE A 876 -3.44 -43.96 22.29
C ILE A 876 -4.52 -44.81 21.63
N VAL A 877 -5.61 -44.24 21.22
CA VAL A 877 -6.67 -44.94 20.49
C VAL A 877 -6.09 -45.67 19.26
N TYR A 878 -6.47 -46.95 19.07
CA TYR A 878 -5.97 -47.69 17.92
C TYR A 878 -6.49 -47.20 16.60
N ILE A 879 -5.73 -47.39 15.51
CA ILE A 879 -6.10 -47.00 14.19
C ILE A 879 -7.32 -47.78 13.70
N GLY A 880 -8.35 -47.11 13.23
CA GLY A 880 -9.61 -47.68 12.79
C GLY A 880 -10.67 -47.77 13.86
N ALA A 881 -10.43 -47.31 15.07
CA ALA A 881 -11.43 -47.24 16.13
C ALA A 881 -12.54 -46.27 15.80
N GLU A 882 -13.78 -46.69 16.01
CA GLU A 882 -14.92 -45.80 15.96
C GLU A 882 -15.07 -45.10 17.33
N VAL A 883 -15.03 -43.77 17.33
CA VAL A 883 -15.09 -42.97 18.57
C VAL A 883 -16.37 -42.13 18.60
N ASN A 884 -16.92 -41.95 19.77
CA ASN A 884 -18.12 -41.17 20.04
C ASN A 884 -17.78 -40.06 21.03
N ALA A 885 -18.70 -39.14 21.23
CA ALA A 885 -18.58 -38.07 22.21
C ALA A 885 -18.39 -38.68 23.62
N GLY A 886 -17.38 -38.22 24.34
CA GLY A 886 -17.05 -38.70 25.67
C GLY A 886 -16.07 -39.86 25.71
N ASP A 887 -15.66 -40.46 24.59
CA ASP A 887 -14.67 -41.52 24.52
C ASP A 887 -13.26 -41.00 24.82
N ILE A 888 -12.47 -41.83 25.48
CA ILE A 888 -11.07 -41.53 25.82
C ILE A 888 -10.21 -41.79 24.56
N LEU A 889 -9.48 -40.78 24.14
CA LEU A 889 -8.58 -40.88 22.99
C LEU A 889 -7.13 -41.14 23.39
N VAL A 890 -6.68 -40.54 24.48
CA VAL A 890 -5.32 -40.68 25.01
C VAL A 890 -5.38 -40.79 26.51
N GLY A 891 -4.67 -41.74 27.07
CA GLY A 891 -4.49 -41.87 28.50
C GLY A 891 -3.18 -41.24 28.95
N LYS A 892 -3.27 -40.28 29.85
CA LYS A 892 -2.10 -39.58 30.40
C LYS A 892 -2.14 -39.58 31.91
N VAL A 893 -1.03 -39.92 32.53
CA VAL A 893 -0.86 -39.92 33.97
C VAL A 893 0.15 -38.87 34.38
N THR A 894 -0.26 -38.01 35.29
CA THR A 894 0.59 -36.96 35.86
C THR A 894 0.98 -37.32 37.27
N PRO A 895 2.28 -37.40 37.64
CA PRO A 895 2.69 -37.68 39.01
C PRO A 895 2.25 -36.53 39.92
N LYS A 896 1.55 -36.87 41.01
CA LYS A 896 1.21 -35.92 42.07
C LYS A 896 2.07 -36.27 43.29
N GLY A 897 2.42 -35.23 44.07
CA GLY A 897 3.08 -35.44 45.34
C GLY A 897 2.22 -36.28 46.27
N GLU A 898 2.82 -36.92 47.28
CA GLU A 898 2.13 -37.71 48.28
C GLU A 898 0.99 -36.94 48.92
N THR A 899 -0.21 -37.08 48.36
CA THR A 899 -1.44 -36.71 49.04
C THR A 899 -1.82 -37.88 49.87
N GLN A 900 -2.07 -37.69 51.17
CA GLN A 900 -2.70 -38.72 52.00
C GLN A 900 -4.06 -38.98 51.33
N LEU A 901 -4.13 -40.09 50.64
CA LEU A 901 -5.38 -40.62 50.14
C LEU A 901 -6.27 -40.96 51.33
N THR A 902 -7.53 -40.57 51.31
CA THR A 902 -8.52 -41.01 52.27
C THR A 902 -8.63 -42.56 52.21
N PRO A 903 -8.98 -43.21 53.25
CA PRO A 903 -9.15 -44.70 53.25
C PRO A 903 -10.06 -45.20 52.15
N GLU A 904 -11.07 -44.40 51.78
CA GLU A 904 -12.01 -44.67 50.66
C GLU A 904 -11.38 -44.55 49.31
N GLU A 905 -10.48 -43.59 49.12
CA GLU A 905 -9.70 -43.39 47.88
C GLU A 905 -8.60 -44.46 47.67
N LYS A 906 -8.15 -45.10 48.77
CA LYS A 906 -7.20 -46.24 48.75
C LYS A 906 -7.83 -47.56 48.35
N LEU A 907 -9.13 -47.72 48.56
CA LEU A 907 -9.93 -48.85 48.08
C LEU A 907 -10.37 -48.69 46.63
#